data_84dac2ff9246648fa9fe67898562e3fe
#
_entry.id   84dac2ff9246648fa9fe67898562e3fe
#
_cell.length_a   1.000
_cell.length_b   1.000
_cell.length_c   1.000
_cell.angle_alpha   90.00
_cell.angle_beta   90.00
_cell.angle_gamma   90.00
#
_symmetry.space_group_name_H-M   'P 1'
#
loop_
_entity.id
_entity.type
_entity.pdbx_description
1 polymer ?
#
loop_
_entity_poly.entity_id
_entity_poly.type
_entity_poly.pdbx_seq_one_letter_code
_entity_poly.pdbx_strand_id
1 'polypeptide(L)'
;MKIIKRNGQEAIFDEVKITNAIIGANKEVVETERLSEEEIDNITNDIKYKCQKMKRALSVEEIQNLVEDELMKLNAFSVARKYITYRFQRALARQSNTTDDQILSLIECANEEVKQENSNKNPTVNSVQRDYMAGEVSKDLTRRILLPEDIVKAHDEGLIHFHDADYFSQHMHNCDLVNLEDMLQNGTVISETMIEKPKSFSTACNVATQIIAQVASSQYGGQSITLSHLAPFVDVSRQKFRKEVKEEFETIGLELDDEKINSLAEERLKKEITKGVQTIQYQVVTLMTTNGQAPFITVFMYLNEVPEGRLRDDLAMIIEETLKQRMKGVKNEKGVYITPAFPKLIYALQENNIEPNSQYYYLTELAARCSAKRLVPDYISEKVMKELKVDQNGNGQCYPSMGCRSFLTPYIDENGKPKYYGRFNQGVVTINLVDVACSSKRDMNKFWQIFDERLDLCYRALMCRHERLKGTPSDVAPILWQHGALARLKKGETIDKLLYGGYSTISLGYAGLYECVKYMTGKSHTDPNATPFAIEVMQHLNDACTKWKEKENIDFSLYGTPIESTTYKFAKCLQKRFGKIEDVTDKNYITNSYHIHVTEHINAFDKLTFESQFQKLSPGGAISYVEVPDMQDNIDAVLAVMKHIYNNIMYAELNTKSDYCMACGYDGEIQIEKDENGKLIWVCPNCGNKNQDMMSVARRTCGYIGTQFWNQGRTQEIKERVLHL
;
A
#
# COMPACT_ATOMS: atom_id res chain seq x y z
N MET A 1 15.72 -30.58 -11.04
CA MET A 1 16.04 -30.25 -9.64
C MET A 1 16.13 -28.73 -9.52
N LYS A 2 15.56 -28.16 -8.47
CA LYS A 2 15.59 -26.72 -8.22
C LYS A 2 16.63 -26.37 -7.15
N ILE A 3 17.23 -25.21 -7.27
CA ILE A 3 18.16 -24.62 -6.29
C ILE A 3 17.66 -23.25 -5.87
N ILE A 4 18.12 -22.77 -4.74
CA ILE A 4 17.85 -21.42 -4.24
C ILE A 4 19.05 -20.55 -4.57
N LYS A 5 18.85 -19.55 -5.44
CA LYS A 5 19.87 -18.54 -5.70
C LYS A 5 20.13 -17.69 -4.44
N ARG A 6 21.23 -16.93 -4.42
CA ARG A 6 21.58 -16.05 -3.30
C ARG A 6 20.53 -14.99 -2.98
N ASN A 7 19.78 -14.55 -4.00
CA ASN A 7 18.66 -13.63 -3.85
C ASN A 7 17.35 -14.30 -3.39
N GLY A 8 17.38 -15.57 -3.00
CA GLY A 8 16.22 -16.32 -2.56
C GLY A 8 15.35 -16.94 -3.67
N GLN A 9 15.62 -16.62 -4.94
CA GLN A 9 14.84 -17.17 -6.06
C GLN A 9 15.18 -18.63 -6.32
N GLU A 10 14.17 -19.42 -6.68
CA GLU A 10 14.36 -20.74 -7.21
C GLU A 10 14.83 -20.69 -8.67
N ALA A 11 15.80 -21.52 -9.00
CA ALA A 11 16.29 -21.73 -10.37
C ALA A 11 16.52 -23.20 -10.66
N ILE A 12 16.59 -23.54 -11.92
CA ILE A 12 16.97 -24.89 -12.36
C ILE A 12 18.45 -25.11 -12.04
N PHE A 13 18.77 -26.27 -11.48
CA PHE A 13 20.15 -26.68 -11.23
C PHE A 13 20.90 -26.81 -12.56
N ASP A 14 22.04 -26.16 -12.64
CA ASP A 14 22.91 -26.13 -13.82
C ASP A 14 24.31 -26.64 -13.45
N GLU A 15 24.58 -27.88 -13.81
CA GLU A 15 25.84 -28.55 -13.52
C GLU A 15 27.03 -27.91 -14.23
N VAL A 16 26.82 -27.31 -15.40
CA VAL A 16 27.87 -26.64 -16.18
C VAL A 16 28.52 -25.51 -15.40
N LYS A 17 27.78 -24.85 -14.53
CA LYS A 17 28.32 -23.77 -13.65
C LYS A 17 29.30 -24.32 -12.62
N ILE A 18 29.06 -25.52 -12.11
CA ILE A 18 29.97 -26.19 -11.16
C ILE A 18 31.26 -26.57 -11.87
N THR A 19 31.12 -27.28 -12.99
CA THR A 19 32.26 -27.69 -13.82
C THR A 19 33.14 -26.50 -14.20
N ASN A 20 32.55 -25.42 -14.72
CA ASN A 20 33.26 -24.21 -15.10
C ASN A 20 33.99 -23.53 -13.93
N ALA A 21 33.36 -23.52 -12.74
CA ALA A 21 34.01 -22.96 -11.55
C ALA A 21 35.23 -23.77 -11.09
N ILE A 22 35.14 -25.11 -11.15
CA ILE A 22 36.27 -25.98 -10.84
C ILE A 22 37.37 -25.84 -11.89
N ILE A 23 37.04 -25.83 -13.20
CA ILE A 23 37.99 -25.61 -14.29
C ILE A 23 38.70 -24.26 -14.11
N GLY A 24 37.99 -23.21 -13.73
CA GLY A 24 38.57 -21.89 -13.47
C GLY A 24 39.65 -21.95 -12.37
N ALA A 25 39.33 -22.57 -11.24
CA ALA A 25 40.30 -22.77 -10.15
C ALA A 25 41.47 -23.67 -10.55
N ASN A 26 41.21 -24.73 -11.30
CA ASN A 26 42.20 -25.70 -11.76
C ASN A 26 43.23 -25.06 -12.70
N LYS A 27 42.84 -24.12 -13.56
CA LYS A 27 43.75 -23.38 -14.45
C LYS A 27 44.79 -22.52 -13.72
N GLU A 28 44.49 -22.08 -12.51
CA GLU A 28 45.36 -21.24 -11.69
C GLU A 28 46.37 -22.05 -10.85
N VAL A 29 46.33 -23.36 -10.94
CA VAL A 29 47.25 -24.28 -10.24
C VAL A 29 48.33 -24.75 -11.18
N VAL A 30 49.53 -25.01 -10.63
CA VAL A 30 50.65 -25.56 -11.41
C VAL A 30 50.28 -26.89 -12.05
N GLU A 31 50.78 -27.13 -13.24
CA GLU A 31 50.34 -28.23 -14.13
C GLU A 31 50.42 -29.61 -13.49
N THR A 32 51.39 -29.82 -12.62
CA THR A 32 51.61 -31.08 -11.89
C THR A 32 50.60 -31.36 -10.78
N GLU A 33 49.83 -30.36 -10.35
CA GLU A 33 48.82 -30.45 -9.30
C GLU A 33 47.39 -30.24 -9.84
N ARG A 34 47.26 -30.15 -11.17
CA ARG A 34 45.94 -29.99 -11.80
C ARG A 34 45.17 -31.29 -11.80
N LEU A 35 43.86 -31.17 -11.60
CA LEU A 35 42.90 -32.23 -11.85
C LEU A 35 42.73 -32.46 -13.36
N SER A 36 42.59 -33.71 -13.76
CA SER A 36 42.17 -34.08 -15.10
C SER A 36 40.68 -33.73 -15.37
N GLU A 37 40.30 -33.68 -16.63
CA GLU A 37 38.89 -33.46 -17.02
C GLU A 37 37.97 -34.53 -16.44
N GLU A 38 38.42 -35.80 -16.43
CA GLU A 38 37.68 -36.93 -15.88
C GLU A 38 37.44 -36.80 -14.36
N GLU A 39 38.41 -36.30 -13.61
CA GLU A 39 38.28 -36.06 -12.17
C GLU A 39 37.31 -34.89 -11.91
N ILE A 40 37.32 -33.84 -12.72
CA ILE A 40 36.40 -32.70 -12.61
C ILE A 40 34.97 -33.15 -12.89
N ASP A 41 34.76 -33.97 -13.92
CA ASP A 41 33.46 -34.52 -14.26
C ASP A 41 32.93 -35.44 -13.16
N ASN A 42 33.79 -36.26 -12.56
CA ASN A 42 33.41 -37.13 -11.44
C ASN A 42 32.99 -36.31 -10.22
N ILE A 43 33.70 -35.23 -9.86
CA ILE A 43 33.34 -34.31 -8.79
C ILE A 43 31.95 -33.70 -9.08
N THR A 44 31.73 -33.22 -10.29
CA THR A 44 30.45 -32.59 -10.68
C THR A 44 29.30 -33.58 -10.58
N ASN A 45 29.49 -34.83 -11.03
CA ASN A 45 28.49 -35.89 -10.94
C ASN A 45 28.18 -36.29 -9.50
N ASP A 46 29.20 -36.38 -8.63
CA ASP A 46 29.00 -36.66 -7.21
C ASP A 46 28.22 -35.57 -6.49
N ILE A 47 28.49 -34.31 -6.81
CA ILE A 47 27.74 -33.17 -6.27
C ILE A 47 26.29 -33.22 -6.76
N LYS A 48 26.09 -33.48 -8.05
CA LYS A 48 24.73 -33.62 -8.62
C LYS A 48 23.97 -34.74 -7.92
N TYR A 49 24.57 -35.90 -7.71
CA TYR A 49 23.98 -37.02 -7.00
C TYR A 49 23.63 -36.65 -5.54
N LYS A 50 24.53 -35.99 -4.82
CA LYS A 50 24.25 -35.52 -3.45
C LYS A 50 23.12 -34.55 -3.40
N CYS A 51 23.07 -33.59 -4.32
CA CYS A 51 21.99 -32.63 -4.43
C CYS A 51 20.64 -33.31 -4.73
N GLN A 52 20.62 -34.34 -5.57
CA GLN A 52 19.40 -35.12 -5.89
C GLN A 52 18.89 -35.93 -4.68
N LYS A 53 19.82 -36.43 -3.85
CA LYS A 53 19.48 -37.22 -2.67
C LYS A 53 18.84 -36.37 -1.56
N MET A 54 19.09 -35.07 -1.54
CA MET A 54 18.48 -34.14 -0.60
C MET A 54 17.05 -33.80 -1.05
N LYS A 55 16.06 -34.09 -0.20
CA LYS A 55 14.63 -33.88 -0.50
C LYS A 55 14.19 -32.40 -0.45
N ARG A 56 15.11 -31.45 -0.62
CA ARG A 56 14.86 -30.00 -0.62
C ARG A 56 15.73 -29.29 -1.66
N ALA A 57 15.33 -28.09 -2.03
CA ALA A 57 16.18 -27.22 -2.83
C ALA A 57 17.36 -26.71 -1.98
N LEU A 58 18.58 -26.86 -2.48
CA LEU A 58 19.81 -26.37 -1.84
C LEU A 58 20.10 -24.94 -2.28
N SER A 59 20.68 -24.17 -1.38
CA SER A 59 21.21 -22.85 -1.72
C SER A 59 22.51 -22.98 -2.51
N VAL A 60 22.84 -21.95 -3.28
CA VAL A 60 24.13 -21.89 -4.00
C VAL A 60 25.31 -22.04 -3.04
N GLU A 61 25.21 -21.49 -1.82
CA GLU A 61 26.27 -21.60 -0.81
C GLU A 61 26.45 -23.03 -0.32
N GLU A 62 25.37 -23.77 -0.10
CA GLU A 62 25.45 -25.19 0.27
C GLU A 62 26.10 -26.03 -0.84
N ILE A 63 25.77 -25.74 -2.10
CA ILE A 63 26.39 -26.42 -3.25
C ILE A 63 27.88 -26.11 -3.33
N GLN A 64 28.28 -24.86 -3.09
CA GLN A 64 29.70 -24.48 -3.07
C GLN A 64 30.47 -25.16 -1.93
N ASN A 65 29.84 -25.32 -0.76
CA ASN A 65 30.44 -26.09 0.33
C ASN A 65 30.66 -27.56 -0.06
N LEU A 66 29.67 -28.17 -0.78
CA LEU A 66 29.83 -29.53 -1.30
C LEU A 66 31.01 -29.64 -2.31
N VAL A 67 31.25 -28.61 -3.13
CA VAL A 67 32.40 -28.57 -4.05
C VAL A 67 33.71 -28.54 -3.27
N GLU A 68 33.80 -27.70 -2.25
CA GLU A 68 34.99 -27.60 -1.39
C GLU A 68 35.28 -28.94 -0.68
N ASP A 69 34.24 -29.56 -0.13
CA ASP A 69 34.34 -30.85 0.54
C ASP A 69 34.84 -31.97 -0.40
N GLU A 70 34.34 -32.04 -1.65
CA GLU A 70 34.78 -33.04 -2.60
C GLU A 70 36.24 -32.82 -3.09
N LEU A 71 36.61 -31.56 -3.35
CA LEU A 71 37.99 -31.22 -3.68
C LEU A 71 38.98 -31.60 -2.56
N MET A 72 38.56 -31.40 -1.30
CA MET A 72 39.39 -31.79 -0.15
C MET A 72 39.47 -33.32 0.03
N LYS A 73 38.37 -34.06 -0.19
CA LYS A 73 38.34 -35.53 -0.11
C LYS A 73 39.28 -36.19 -1.13
N LEU A 74 39.37 -35.58 -2.31
CA LEU A 74 40.28 -36.06 -3.37
C LEU A 74 41.73 -35.61 -3.17
N ASN A 75 42.04 -34.98 -2.03
CA ASN A 75 43.35 -34.40 -1.72
C ASN A 75 43.81 -33.33 -2.75
N ALA A 76 42.89 -32.74 -3.51
CA ALA A 76 43.17 -31.68 -4.47
C ALA A 76 43.31 -30.31 -3.77
N PHE A 77 44.19 -30.25 -2.76
CA PHE A 77 44.27 -29.11 -1.84
C PHE A 77 44.65 -27.79 -2.54
N SER A 78 45.47 -27.84 -3.57
CA SER A 78 45.86 -26.65 -4.33
C SER A 78 44.69 -26.09 -5.12
N VAL A 79 43.89 -26.93 -5.75
CA VAL A 79 42.70 -26.55 -6.48
C VAL A 79 41.60 -26.06 -5.49
N ALA A 80 41.42 -26.77 -4.37
CA ALA A 80 40.49 -26.37 -3.31
C ALA A 80 40.83 -24.97 -2.76
N ARG A 81 42.12 -24.70 -2.49
CA ARG A 81 42.58 -23.39 -2.02
C ARG A 81 42.28 -22.27 -3.02
N LYS A 82 42.53 -22.52 -4.31
CA LYS A 82 42.19 -21.56 -5.38
C LYS A 82 40.69 -21.34 -5.51
N TYR A 83 39.92 -22.41 -5.42
CA TYR A 83 38.47 -22.34 -5.46
C TYR A 83 37.91 -21.52 -4.28
N ILE A 84 38.35 -21.77 -3.04
CA ILE A 84 37.96 -21.03 -1.84
C ILE A 84 38.39 -19.57 -1.95
N THR A 85 39.61 -19.29 -2.39
CA THR A 85 40.10 -17.91 -2.58
C THR A 85 39.26 -17.17 -3.61
N TYR A 86 38.99 -17.80 -4.76
CA TYR A 86 38.11 -17.22 -5.79
C TYR A 86 36.69 -16.97 -5.27
N ARG A 87 36.12 -17.94 -4.55
CA ARG A 87 34.81 -17.79 -3.91
C ARG A 87 34.78 -16.60 -2.93
N PHE A 88 35.82 -16.48 -2.09
CA PHE A 88 35.95 -15.39 -1.13
C PHE A 88 36.13 -14.03 -1.83
N GLN A 89 36.99 -13.94 -2.85
CA GLN A 89 37.14 -12.72 -3.64
C GLN A 89 35.85 -12.32 -4.35
N ARG A 90 35.12 -13.28 -4.91
CA ARG A 90 33.77 -13.05 -5.49
C ARG A 90 32.74 -12.65 -4.45
N ALA A 91 32.84 -13.17 -3.23
CA ALA A 91 31.95 -12.75 -2.13
C ALA A 91 32.26 -11.32 -1.69
N LEU A 92 33.52 -10.95 -1.55
CA LEU A 92 33.97 -9.57 -1.28
C LEU A 92 33.57 -8.61 -2.41
N ALA A 93 33.80 -8.98 -3.67
CA ALA A 93 33.40 -8.18 -4.83
C ALA A 93 31.86 -7.97 -4.87
N ARG A 94 31.09 -9.00 -4.52
CA ARG A 94 29.62 -8.89 -4.42
C ARG A 94 29.18 -8.05 -3.25
N GLN A 95 29.84 -8.13 -2.09
CA GLN A 95 29.55 -7.23 -0.96
C GLN A 95 29.86 -5.77 -1.30
N SER A 96 30.85 -5.52 -2.15
CA SER A 96 31.18 -4.17 -2.62
C SER A 96 30.30 -3.71 -3.81
N ASN A 97 29.68 -4.62 -4.59
CA ASN A 97 28.98 -4.33 -5.85
C ASN A 97 27.54 -4.89 -5.93
N THR A 98 26.90 -5.23 -4.80
CA THR A 98 25.50 -5.70 -4.81
C THR A 98 24.55 -4.69 -5.43
N THR A 99 24.80 -3.41 -5.22
CA THR A 99 24.03 -2.31 -5.78
C THR A 99 24.16 -2.23 -7.29
N ASP A 100 25.37 -2.39 -7.83
CA ASP A 100 25.64 -2.36 -9.27
C ASP A 100 24.94 -3.50 -10.00
N ASP A 101 25.02 -4.73 -9.47
CA ASP A 101 24.35 -5.90 -10.05
C ASP A 101 22.82 -5.73 -10.06
N GLN A 102 22.26 -5.15 -9.02
CA GLN A 102 20.84 -4.88 -8.93
C GLN A 102 20.41 -3.78 -9.91
N ILE A 103 21.16 -2.69 -9.99
CA ILE A 103 20.91 -1.61 -10.95
C ILE A 103 21.00 -2.13 -12.39
N LEU A 104 22.01 -2.92 -12.73
CA LEU A 104 22.13 -3.52 -14.07
C LEU A 104 20.95 -4.44 -14.38
N SER A 105 20.54 -5.29 -13.44
CA SER A 105 19.37 -6.17 -13.63
C SER A 105 18.06 -5.41 -13.80
N LEU A 106 17.94 -4.22 -13.19
CA LEU A 106 16.81 -3.32 -13.42
C LEU A 106 16.81 -2.73 -14.83
N ILE A 107 17.99 -2.26 -15.29
CA ILE A 107 18.14 -1.67 -16.64
C ILE A 107 17.85 -2.73 -17.71
N GLU A 108 18.29 -3.95 -17.52
CA GLU A 108 18.07 -5.08 -18.41
C GLU A 108 16.67 -5.70 -18.30
N CYS A 109 15.79 -5.13 -17.44
CA CYS A 109 14.45 -5.68 -17.14
C CYS A 109 14.50 -7.16 -16.71
N ALA A 110 15.61 -7.62 -16.12
CA ALA A 110 15.82 -9.00 -15.71
C ALA A 110 15.45 -9.29 -14.24
N ASN A 111 15.13 -8.25 -13.47
CA ASN A 111 14.75 -8.36 -12.06
C ASN A 111 13.27 -8.65 -11.88
N GLU A 112 12.90 -9.92 -11.75
CA GLU A 112 11.52 -10.36 -11.57
C GLU A 112 10.92 -9.94 -10.20
N GLU A 113 11.73 -9.76 -9.16
CA GLU A 113 11.23 -9.30 -7.85
C GLU A 113 10.75 -7.86 -7.94
N VAL A 114 11.55 -6.99 -8.53
CA VAL A 114 11.19 -5.58 -8.71
C VAL A 114 9.97 -5.41 -9.62
N LYS A 115 9.86 -6.23 -10.69
CA LYS A 115 8.67 -6.22 -11.54
C LYS A 115 7.37 -6.47 -10.80
N GLN A 116 7.44 -7.19 -9.68
CA GLN A 116 6.28 -7.64 -8.90
C GLN A 116 6.15 -6.91 -7.55
N GLU A 117 7.01 -5.95 -7.26
CA GLU A 117 7.01 -5.22 -5.99
C GLU A 117 5.79 -4.28 -5.89
N ASN A 118 5.44 -3.63 -6.99
CA ASN A 118 4.30 -2.73 -7.06
C ASN A 118 3.45 -3.01 -8.31
N SER A 119 2.19 -3.39 -8.12
CA SER A 119 1.26 -3.75 -9.21
C SER A 119 0.91 -2.58 -10.16
N ASN A 120 1.27 -1.34 -9.82
CA ASN A 120 0.94 -0.14 -10.58
C ASN A 120 2.16 0.58 -11.17
N LYS A 121 3.38 0.05 -10.98
CA LYS A 121 4.63 0.58 -11.57
C LYS A 121 5.11 -0.31 -12.72
N ASN A 122 5.26 0.25 -13.92
CA ASN A 122 5.80 -0.49 -15.06
C ASN A 122 7.34 -0.37 -15.13
N PRO A 123 8.10 -1.43 -14.79
CA PRO A 123 9.56 -1.39 -14.70
C PRO A 123 10.27 -1.24 -16.06
N THR A 124 9.57 -1.31 -17.18
CA THR A 124 10.16 -1.12 -18.51
C THR A 124 10.22 0.36 -18.94
N VAL A 125 9.51 1.24 -18.24
CA VAL A 125 9.47 2.68 -18.54
C VAL A 125 10.68 3.39 -17.94
N ASN A 126 11.40 4.19 -18.74
CA ASN A 126 12.64 4.85 -18.34
C ASN A 126 12.54 5.69 -17.05
N SER A 127 11.46 6.44 -16.87
CA SER A 127 11.24 7.24 -15.64
C SER A 127 11.05 6.36 -14.42
N VAL A 128 10.38 5.22 -14.56
CA VAL A 128 10.21 4.22 -13.49
C VAL A 128 11.54 3.56 -13.16
N GLN A 129 12.36 3.21 -14.16
CA GLN A 129 13.69 2.66 -13.95
C GLN A 129 14.59 3.62 -13.16
N ARG A 130 14.52 4.93 -13.45
CA ARG A 130 15.27 5.94 -12.69
C ARG A 130 14.86 5.98 -11.21
N ASP A 131 13.58 5.89 -10.92
CA ASP A 131 13.08 5.82 -9.54
C ASP A 131 13.56 4.56 -8.82
N TYR A 132 13.46 3.40 -9.47
CA TYR A 132 14.00 2.15 -8.92
C TYR A 132 15.53 2.19 -8.69
N MET A 133 16.30 2.77 -9.63
CA MET A 133 17.75 2.94 -9.45
C MET A 133 18.05 3.83 -8.24
N ALA A 134 17.35 4.95 -8.07
CA ALA A 134 17.49 5.81 -6.91
C ALA A 134 17.10 5.06 -5.62
N GLY A 135 16.04 4.26 -5.67
CA GLY A 135 15.59 3.40 -4.58
C GLY A 135 16.66 2.37 -4.17
N GLU A 136 17.32 1.69 -5.12
CA GLU A 136 18.39 0.72 -4.81
C GLU A 136 19.60 1.39 -4.15
N VAL A 137 19.99 2.58 -4.62
CA VAL A 137 21.05 3.37 -3.96
C VAL A 137 20.64 3.75 -2.53
N SER A 138 19.39 4.19 -2.34
CA SER A 138 18.87 4.50 -1.01
C SER A 138 18.82 3.29 -0.08
N LYS A 139 18.35 2.13 -0.57
CA LYS A 139 18.34 0.86 0.19
C LYS A 139 19.76 0.47 0.64
N ASP A 140 20.74 0.58 -0.24
CA ASP A 140 22.14 0.29 0.07
C ASP A 140 22.70 1.21 1.16
N LEU A 141 22.51 2.53 1.02
CA LEU A 141 22.90 3.51 2.03
C LEU A 141 22.19 3.26 3.37
N THR A 142 20.89 3.00 3.33
CA THR A 142 20.08 2.68 4.50
C THR A 142 20.65 1.49 5.27
N ARG A 143 20.98 0.41 4.57
CA ARG A 143 21.48 -0.85 5.17
C ARG A 143 22.91 -0.74 5.70
N ARG A 144 23.80 -0.03 4.99
CA ARG A 144 25.22 0.03 5.36
C ARG A 144 25.55 1.15 6.34
N ILE A 145 24.78 2.24 6.36
CA ILE A 145 25.18 3.47 7.05
C ILE A 145 24.11 3.99 8.00
N LEU A 146 22.81 3.97 7.59
CA LEU A 146 21.77 4.74 8.28
C LEU A 146 21.04 3.94 9.35
N LEU A 147 21.00 2.61 9.25
CA LEU A 147 20.35 1.76 10.24
C LEU A 147 21.36 0.96 11.06
N PRO A 148 21.10 0.71 12.35
CA PRO A 148 21.85 -0.25 13.15
C PRO A 148 21.84 -1.64 12.52
N GLU A 149 22.97 -2.35 12.63
CA GLU A 149 23.18 -3.67 12.01
C GLU A 149 22.14 -4.71 12.45
N ASP A 150 21.76 -4.72 13.72
CA ASP A 150 20.76 -5.64 14.27
C ASP A 150 19.35 -5.38 13.71
N ILE A 151 18.99 -4.13 13.43
CA ILE A 151 17.72 -3.77 12.75
C ILE A 151 17.76 -4.25 11.29
N VAL A 152 18.87 -4.05 10.58
CA VAL A 152 19.05 -4.56 9.22
C VAL A 152 18.90 -6.07 9.19
N LYS A 153 19.58 -6.77 10.10
CA LYS A 153 19.48 -8.23 10.24
C LYS A 153 18.06 -8.69 10.53
N ALA A 154 17.38 -8.05 11.46
CA ALA A 154 15.99 -8.36 11.79
C ALA A 154 15.04 -8.17 10.59
N HIS A 155 15.28 -7.13 9.78
CA HIS A 155 14.54 -6.90 8.54
C HIS A 155 14.82 -8.00 7.49
N ASP A 156 16.06 -8.40 7.33
CA ASP A 156 16.47 -9.42 6.35
C ASP A 156 15.98 -10.82 6.71
N GLU A 157 15.99 -11.14 8.00
CA GLU A 157 15.48 -12.41 8.52
C GLU A 157 13.94 -12.46 8.60
N GLY A 158 13.26 -11.33 8.36
CA GLY A 158 11.81 -11.24 8.38
C GLY A 158 11.19 -11.24 9.78
N LEU A 159 11.95 -10.85 10.81
CA LEU A 159 11.43 -10.65 12.17
C LEU A 159 10.56 -9.40 12.24
N ILE A 160 11.00 -8.36 11.55
CA ILE A 160 10.32 -7.10 11.34
C ILE A 160 10.44 -6.70 9.87
N HIS A 161 9.62 -5.74 9.44
CA HIS A 161 9.80 -5.09 8.14
C HIS A 161 9.93 -3.58 8.33
N PHE A 162 11.08 -3.05 7.95
CA PHE A 162 11.32 -1.62 7.83
C PHE A 162 10.82 -1.18 6.46
N HIS A 163 9.65 -0.50 6.42
CA HIS A 163 9.03 -0.10 5.15
C HIS A 163 9.83 0.97 4.42
N ASP A 164 9.69 1.03 3.10
CA ASP A 164 10.17 2.15 2.26
C ASP A 164 11.63 2.55 2.52
N ALA A 165 12.52 1.56 2.64
CA ALA A 165 13.96 1.79 2.80
C ALA A 165 14.58 2.46 1.55
N ASP A 166 13.89 2.36 0.42
CA ASP A 166 14.20 2.99 -0.86
C ASP A 166 14.03 4.52 -0.86
N TYR A 167 13.33 5.09 0.14
CA TYR A 167 13.19 6.53 0.34
C TYR A 167 13.83 7.03 1.65
N PHE A 168 14.29 6.13 2.52
CA PHE A 168 14.76 6.49 3.86
C PHE A 168 16.03 7.35 3.87
N SER A 169 16.87 7.27 2.84
CA SER A 169 18.05 8.13 2.73
C SER A 169 17.72 9.62 2.61
N GLN A 170 16.51 9.94 2.17
CA GLN A 170 15.98 11.29 2.03
C GLN A 170 15.17 11.70 3.26
N HIS A 171 15.01 13.02 3.46
CA HIS A 171 14.17 13.57 4.53
C HIS A 171 12.70 13.63 4.08
N MET A 172 12.12 12.46 3.84
CA MET A 172 10.75 12.30 3.38
C MET A 172 9.88 11.61 4.44
N HIS A 173 8.63 12.01 4.55
CA HIS A 173 7.62 11.36 5.37
C HIS A 173 6.76 10.40 4.53
N ASN A 174 5.92 9.60 5.21
CA ASN A 174 5.08 8.61 4.57
C ASN A 174 3.81 9.24 3.97
N CYS A 175 2.68 9.12 4.65
CA CYS A 175 1.36 9.55 4.15
C CYS A 175 0.95 10.90 4.76
N ASP A 176 0.03 11.59 4.07
CA ASP A 176 -0.47 12.89 4.53
C ASP A 176 -1.95 13.16 4.23
N LEU A 177 -2.52 14.12 4.95
CA LEU A 177 -3.79 14.76 4.68
C LEU A 177 -3.54 16.18 4.20
N VAL A 178 -3.68 16.41 2.90
CA VAL A 178 -3.38 17.70 2.27
C VAL A 178 -4.42 18.74 2.63
N ASN A 179 -3.99 19.90 3.10
CA ASN A 179 -4.87 21.04 3.42
C ASN A 179 -5.15 21.88 2.16
N LEU A 180 -5.97 21.35 1.25
CA LEU A 180 -6.38 22.10 0.06
C LEU A 180 -7.16 23.38 0.41
N GLU A 181 -7.89 23.41 1.53
CA GLU A 181 -8.62 24.61 1.94
C GLU A 181 -7.67 25.79 2.11
N ASP A 182 -6.59 25.60 2.89
CA ASP A 182 -5.60 26.67 3.10
C ASP A 182 -4.95 27.08 1.77
N MET A 183 -4.54 26.11 0.96
CA MET A 183 -3.83 26.40 -0.30
C MET A 183 -4.70 27.13 -1.32
N LEU A 184 -5.99 26.76 -1.43
CA LEU A 184 -6.92 27.35 -2.39
C LEU A 184 -7.48 28.69 -1.92
N GLN A 185 -7.69 28.88 -0.61
CA GLN A 185 -8.25 30.13 -0.06
C GLN A 185 -7.19 31.22 0.10
N ASN A 186 -5.97 30.86 0.50
CA ASN A 186 -4.89 31.81 0.80
C ASN A 186 -3.82 31.87 -0.30
N GLY A 187 -3.98 31.08 -1.37
CA GLY A 187 -2.96 30.92 -2.39
C GLY A 187 -1.83 29.99 -1.97
N THR A 188 -1.06 29.56 -2.95
CA THR A 188 0.08 28.67 -2.78
C THR A 188 1.17 28.99 -3.79
N VAL A 189 2.33 28.33 -3.68
CA VAL A 189 3.42 28.46 -4.66
C VAL A 189 3.74 27.09 -5.23
N ILE A 190 3.75 26.97 -6.55
CA ILE A 190 4.12 25.75 -7.29
C ILE A 190 5.27 26.11 -8.23
N SER A 191 6.39 25.41 -8.10
CA SER A 191 7.59 25.66 -8.92
C SER A 191 7.95 27.15 -9.01
N GLU A 192 8.05 27.81 -7.85
CA GLU A 192 8.36 29.25 -7.70
C GLU A 192 7.30 30.21 -8.28
N THR A 193 6.18 29.69 -8.76
CA THR A 193 5.08 30.49 -9.33
C THR A 193 3.95 30.63 -8.32
N MET A 194 3.56 31.89 -8.05
CA MET A 194 2.42 32.19 -7.17
C MET A 194 1.10 31.78 -7.84
N ILE A 195 0.32 30.97 -7.17
CA ILE A 195 -1.03 30.57 -7.55
C ILE A 195 -2.01 31.27 -6.60
N GLU A 196 -2.74 32.20 -7.14
CA GLU A 196 -3.77 32.95 -6.40
C GLU A 196 -5.03 32.09 -6.17
N LYS A 197 -5.89 32.57 -5.29
CA LYS A 197 -7.22 31.96 -5.04
C LYS A 197 -7.99 31.79 -6.34
N PRO A 198 -8.47 30.57 -6.67
CA PRO A 198 -9.25 30.30 -7.86
C PRO A 198 -10.53 31.15 -7.93
N LYS A 199 -10.88 31.56 -9.14
CA LYS A 199 -12.10 32.36 -9.43
C LYS A 199 -13.21 31.52 -10.09
N SER A 200 -13.07 30.19 -10.08
CA SER A 200 -14.09 29.24 -10.53
C SER A 200 -13.85 27.86 -9.99
N PHE A 201 -14.86 27.00 -10.01
CA PHE A 201 -14.75 25.60 -9.60
C PHE A 201 -13.79 24.82 -10.52
N SER A 202 -13.88 25.01 -11.83
CA SER A 202 -12.97 24.30 -12.76
C SER A 202 -11.51 24.71 -12.57
N THR A 203 -11.24 25.98 -12.27
CA THR A 203 -9.88 26.43 -11.93
C THR A 203 -9.40 25.81 -10.61
N ALA A 204 -10.28 25.74 -9.59
CA ALA A 204 -9.96 25.09 -8.32
C ALA A 204 -9.61 23.60 -8.51
N CYS A 205 -10.36 22.87 -9.33
CA CYS A 205 -10.08 21.49 -9.68
C CYS A 205 -8.72 21.33 -10.38
N ASN A 206 -8.41 22.22 -11.33
CA ASN A 206 -7.13 22.18 -12.03
C ASN A 206 -5.95 22.46 -11.10
N VAL A 207 -6.05 23.50 -10.26
CA VAL A 207 -5.02 23.81 -9.25
C VAL A 207 -4.85 22.66 -8.25
N ALA A 208 -5.95 22.04 -7.81
CA ALA A 208 -5.90 20.87 -6.93
C ALA A 208 -5.10 19.72 -7.54
N THR A 209 -5.22 19.44 -8.85
CA THR A 209 -4.45 18.39 -9.51
C THR A 209 -2.96 18.71 -9.60
N GLN A 210 -2.60 19.98 -9.78
CA GLN A 210 -1.21 20.41 -9.76
C GLN A 210 -0.61 20.27 -8.35
N ILE A 211 -1.37 20.62 -7.30
CA ILE A 211 -0.98 20.41 -5.91
C ILE A 211 -0.75 18.91 -5.64
N ILE A 212 -1.70 18.05 -6.04
CA ILE A 212 -1.60 16.60 -5.90
C ILE A 212 -0.30 16.06 -6.52
N ALA A 213 0.05 16.51 -7.73
CA ALA A 213 1.28 16.08 -8.41
C ALA A 213 2.55 16.50 -7.66
N GLN A 214 2.59 17.72 -7.15
CA GLN A 214 3.75 18.25 -6.40
C GLN A 214 3.89 17.59 -5.02
N VAL A 215 2.78 17.38 -4.32
CA VAL A 215 2.78 16.66 -3.03
C VAL A 215 3.26 15.21 -3.25
N ALA A 216 2.72 14.50 -4.23
CA ALA A 216 3.14 13.13 -4.56
C ALA A 216 4.62 13.00 -4.93
N SER A 217 5.25 14.07 -5.43
CA SER A 217 6.68 14.11 -5.73
C SER A 217 7.55 14.49 -4.51
N SER A 218 6.95 14.85 -3.39
CA SER A 218 7.63 15.37 -2.20
C SER A 218 7.51 14.46 -0.97
N GLN A 219 6.77 13.36 -1.08
CA GLN A 219 6.60 12.32 -0.06
C GLN A 219 6.54 10.94 -0.75
N TYR A 220 6.65 9.85 0.01
CA TYR A 220 6.71 8.51 -0.59
C TYR A 220 5.44 7.65 -0.37
N GLY A 221 4.54 8.07 0.48
CA GLY A 221 3.29 7.35 0.75
C GLY A 221 2.10 7.86 -0.05
N GLY A 222 0.91 7.62 0.47
CA GLY A 222 -0.35 8.12 -0.10
C GLY A 222 -0.74 9.47 0.48
N GLN A 223 -1.40 10.26 -0.34
CA GLN A 223 -2.01 11.52 0.11
C GLN A 223 -3.53 11.44 0.05
N SER A 224 -4.20 12.20 0.88
CA SER A 224 -5.66 12.30 0.86
C SER A 224 -6.12 13.75 0.80
N ILE A 225 -7.14 13.98 0.00
CA ILE A 225 -7.87 15.25 -0.09
C ILE A 225 -9.34 15.03 0.23
N THR A 226 -10.06 16.10 0.52
CA THR A 226 -11.52 16.08 0.65
C THR A 226 -12.19 16.96 -0.40
N LEU A 227 -13.33 16.53 -0.91
CA LEU A 227 -14.14 17.32 -1.83
C LEU A 227 -14.77 18.54 -1.15
N SER A 228 -14.88 18.54 0.17
CA SER A 228 -15.41 19.67 0.94
C SER A 228 -14.57 20.96 0.74
N HIS A 229 -13.27 20.82 0.53
CA HIS A 229 -12.37 21.95 0.25
C HIS A 229 -12.59 22.58 -1.14
N LEU A 230 -13.24 21.86 -2.06
CA LEU A 230 -13.62 22.37 -3.39
C LEU A 230 -15.04 22.96 -3.40
N ALA A 231 -15.89 22.56 -2.48
CA ALA A 231 -17.31 22.96 -2.44
C ALA A 231 -17.53 24.49 -2.43
N PRO A 232 -16.74 25.34 -1.71
CA PRO A 232 -16.93 26.79 -1.75
C PRO A 232 -16.80 27.41 -3.14
N PHE A 233 -16.03 26.78 -4.03
CA PHE A 233 -15.83 27.29 -5.39
C PHE A 233 -17.01 27.02 -6.32
N VAL A 234 -17.94 26.17 -5.94
CA VAL A 234 -19.22 25.97 -6.64
C VAL A 234 -20.03 27.26 -6.62
N ASP A 235 -20.16 27.91 -5.45
CA ASP A 235 -20.86 29.18 -5.35
C ASP A 235 -20.12 30.33 -6.07
N VAL A 236 -18.79 30.33 -6.05
CA VAL A 236 -17.99 31.28 -6.83
C VAL A 236 -18.34 31.19 -8.32
N SER A 237 -18.41 29.99 -8.87
CA SER A 237 -18.84 29.78 -10.26
C SER A 237 -20.30 30.14 -10.50
N ARG A 238 -21.17 29.84 -9.56
CA ARG A 238 -22.61 30.18 -9.64
C ARG A 238 -22.81 31.69 -9.75
N GLN A 239 -22.15 32.48 -8.90
CA GLN A 239 -22.21 33.93 -8.96
C GLN A 239 -21.64 34.49 -10.26
N LYS A 240 -20.50 33.92 -10.73
CA LYS A 240 -19.91 34.24 -12.01
C LYS A 240 -20.91 34.01 -13.17
N PHE A 241 -21.54 32.86 -13.26
CA PHE A 241 -22.49 32.55 -14.32
C PHE A 241 -23.74 33.38 -14.26
N ARG A 242 -24.24 33.73 -13.06
CA ARG A 242 -25.36 34.67 -12.93
C ARG A 242 -25.02 36.03 -13.52
N LYS A 243 -23.85 36.54 -13.25
CA LYS A 243 -23.36 37.80 -13.81
C LYS A 243 -23.24 37.72 -15.32
N GLU A 244 -22.55 36.68 -15.84
CA GLU A 244 -22.36 36.48 -17.28
C GLU A 244 -23.70 36.37 -18.03
N VAL A 245 -24.65 35.57 -17.55
CA VAL A 245 -26.00 35.46 -18.15
C VAL A 245 -26.69 36.82 -18.19
N LYS A 246 -26.64 37.57 -17.12
CA LYS A 246 -27.26 38.91 -17.06
C LYS A 246 -26.66 39.84 -18.11
N GLU A 247 -25.34 39.96 -18.13
CA GLU A 247 -24.58 40.83 -19.05
C GLU A 247 -24.78 40.43 -20.53
N GLU A 248 -24.87 39.14 -20.84
CA GLU A 248 -25.10 38.64 -22.21
C GLU A 248 -26.51 39.06 -22.71
N PHE A 249 -27.56 38.91 -21.89
CA PHE A 249 -28.93 39.26 -22.28
C PHE A 249 -29.12 40.78 -22.34
N GLU A 250 -28.54 41.53 -21.41
CA GLU A 250 -28.54 43.01 -21.47
C GLU A 250 -27.86 43.49 -22.74
N THR A 251 -26.78 42.86 -23.19
CA THR A 251 -26.03 43.24 -24.44
C THR A 251 -26.89 43.10 -25.70
N ILE A 252 -27.84 42.14 -25.72
CA ILE A 252 -28.75 41.95 -26.87
C ILE A 252 -30.11 42.64 -26.65
N GLY A 253 -30.23 43.48 -25.61
CA GLY A 253 -31.42 44.26 -25.33
C GLY A 253 -32.60 43.49 -24.78
N LEU A 254 -32.33 42.34 -24.15
CA LEU A 254 -33.32 41.51 -23.47
C LEU A 254 -33.12 41.56 -21.96
N GLU A 255 -34.18 41.82 -21.23
CA GLU A 255 -34.22 41.69 -19.77
C GLU A 255 -34.79 40.34 -19.37
N LEU A 256 -34.05 39.60 -18.55
CA LEU A 256 -34.53 38.36 -17.92
C LEU A 256 -34.89 38.61 -16.46
N ASP A 257 -35.91 37.89 -16.00
CA ASP A 257 -36.20 37.81 -14.57
C ASP A 257 -35.13 36.99 -13.83
N ASP A 258 -35.01 37.22 -12.53
CA ASP A 258 -34.02 36.55 -11.68
C ASP A 258 -34.16 35.02 -11.69
N GLU A 259 -35.38 34.50 -11.85
CA GLU A 259 -35.61 33.05 -11.90
C GLU A 259 -34.98 32.40 -13.15
N LYS A 260 -35.17 33.05 -14.30
CA LYS A 260 -34.51 32.58 -15.58
C LYS A 260 -33.02 32.72 -15.54
N ILE A 261 -32.50 33.83 -14.99
CA ILE A 261 -31.03 34.01 -14.80
C ILE A 261 -30.48 32.89 -13.92
N ASN A 262 -31.14 32.60 -12.81
CA ASN A 262 -30.73 31.51 -11.90
C ASN A 262 -30.76 30.14 -12.59
N SER A 263 -31.86 29.83 -13.32
CA SER A 263 -31.99 28.55 -14.02
C SER A 263 -30.90 28.33 -15.07
N LEU A 264 -30.58 29.35 -15.88
CA LEU A 264 -29.53 29.28 -16.87
C LEU A 264 -28.11 29.17 -16.22
N ALA A 265 -27.91 29.92 -15.12
CA ALA A 265 -26.65 29.84 -14.38
C ALA A 265 -26.45 28.47 -13.75
N GLU A 266 -27.49 27.85 -13.17
CA GLU A 266 -27.38 26.48 -12.61
C GLU A 266 -27.15 25.41 -13.71
N GLU A 267 -27.72 25.59 -14.90
CA GLU A 267 -27.41 24.70 -16.04
C GLU A 267 -25.92 24.77 -16.45
N ARG A 268 -25.37 26.00 -16.53
CA ARG A 268 -23.94 26.22 -16.80
C ARG A 268 -23.06 25.64 -15.70
N LEU A 269 -23.47 25.85 -14.45
CA LEU A 269 -22.77 25.34 -13.27
C LEU A 269 -22.66 23.80 -13.27
N LYS A 270 -23.75 23.10 -13.57
CA LYS A 270 -23.74 21.63 -13.68
C LYS A 270 -22.74 21.16 -14.74
N LYS A 271 -22.69 21.82 -15.88
CA LYS A 271 -21.70 21.52 -16.95
C LYS A 271 -20.27 21.78 -16.48
N GLU A 272 -20.03 22.83 -15.68
CA GLU A 272 -18.72 23.13 -15.13
C GLU A 272 -18.31 22.11 -14.07
N ILE A 273 -19.22 21.69 -13.18
CA ILE A 273 -18.95 20.64 -12.18
C ILE A 273 -18.53 19.35 -12.89
N THR A 274 -19.26 18.94 -13.94
CA THR A 274 -18.90 17.76 -14.75
C THR A 274 -17.50 17.88 -15.32
N LYS A 275 -17.13 19.03 -15.89
CA LYS A 275 -15.78 19.27 -16.46
C LYS A 275 -14.70 19.28 -15.38
N GLY A 276 -14.95 19.94 -14.24
CA GLY A 276 -14.00 20.01 -13.13
C GLY A 276 -13.70 18.64 -12.53
N VAL A 277 -14.71 17.84 -12.26
CA VAL A 277 -14.57 16.47 -11.75
C VAL A 277 -13.87 15.58 -12.77
N GLN A 278 -14.22 15.71 -14.05
CA GLN A 278 -13.55 14.99 -15.13
C GLN A 278 -12.07 15.35 -15.21
N THR A 279 -11.72 16.62 -15.03
CA THR A 279 -10.34 17.09 -14.99
C THR A 279 -9.56 16.39 -13.88
N ILE A 280 -10.10 16.31 -12.66
CA ILE A 280 -9.46 15.60 -11.55
C ILE A 280 -9.24 14.13 -11.94
N GLN A 281 -10.29 13.43 -12.40
CA GLN A 281 -10.21 12.01 -12.72
C GLN A 281 -9.15 11.71 -13.80
N TYR A 282 -9.15 12.46 -14.89
CA TYR A 282 -8.21 12.20 -16.00
C TYR A 282 -6.79 12.66 -15.69
N GLN A 283 -6.61 13.80 -15.04
CA GLN A 283 -5.26 14.26 -14.69
C GLN A 283 -4.59 13.33 -13.68
N VAL A 284 -5.30 12.84 -12.68
CA VAL A 284 -4.74 11.90 -11.70
C VAL A 284 -4.21 10.63 -12.38
N VAL A 285 -4.91 10.07 -13.36
CA VAL A 285 -4.47 8.83 -14.03
C VAL A 285 -3.44 9.06 -15.13
N THR A 286 -3.32 10.28 -15.66
CA THR A 286 -2.37 10.62 -16.73
C THR A 286 -1.10 11.29 -16.22
N LEU A 287 -1.06 11.76 -14.99
CA LEU A 287 0.13 12.32 -14.36
C LEU A 287 1.09 11.18 -13.97
N MET A 288 2.36 11.35 -14.33
CA MET A 288 3.44 10.55 -13.80
C MET A 288 4.28 11.43 -12.86
N THR A 289 4.36 11.02 -11.60
CA THR A 289 5.16 11.71 -10.59
C THR A 289 6.61 11.26 -10.64
N THR A 290 7.47 11.90 -9.87
CA THR A 290 8.89 11.49 -9.73
C THR A 290 9.05 10.07 -9.18
N ASN A 291 8.01 9.54 -8.52
CA ASN A 291 8.00 8.16 -8.00
C ASN A 291 7.63 7.11 -9.06
N GLY A 292 7.62 7.47 -10.34
CA GLY A 292 7.42 6.56 -11.46
C GLY A 292 6.00 5.97 -11.59
N GLN A 293 5.00 6.57 -10.96
CA GLN A 293 3.59 6.15 -11.04
C GLN A 293 2.64 7.34 -11.01
N ALA A 294 1.36 7.09 -11.26
CA ALA A 294 0.31 8.06 -10.99
C ALA A 294 0.28 8.42 -9.49
N PRO A 295 -0.15 9.63 -9.12
CA PRO A 295 -0.27 10.03 -7.71
C PRO A 295 -1.08 9.02 -6.91
N PHE A 296 -0.54 8.53 -5.80
CA PHE A 296 -1.28 7.69 -4.86
C PHE A 296 -2.21 8.58 -4.04
N ILE A 297 -3.41 8.84 -4.57
CA ILE A 297 -4.38 9.80 -4.05
C ILE A 297 -5.67 9.14 -3.60
N THR A 298 -6.13 9.52 -2.40
CA THR A 298 -7.44 9.18 -1.86
C THR A 298 -8.32 10.44 -1.81
N VAL A 299 -9.54 10.32 -2.26
CA VAL A 299 -10.54 11.40 -2.25
C VAL A 299 -11.65 11.07 -1.26
N PHE A 300 -11.83 11.93 -0.26
CA PHE A 300 -12.84 11.78 0.77
C PHE A 300 -14.14 12.51 0.39
N MET A 301 -15.25 11.83 0.55
CA MET A 301 -16.59 12.30 0.26
C MET A 301 -17.40 12.28 1.56
N TYR A 302 -17.45 13.41 2.27
CA TYR A 302 -18.02 13.51 3.61
C TYR A 302 -18.91 14.76 3.72
N LEU A 303 -20.24 14.57 3.73
CA LEU A 303 -21.21 15.66 3.72
C LEU A 303 -21.18 16.49 5.01
N ASN A 304 -21.06 15.85 6.18
CA ASN A 304 -21.04 16.53 7.47
C ASN A 304 -19.72 17.27 7.77
N GLU A 305 -18.76 17.25 6.84
CA GLU A 305 -17.53 18.05 6.94
C GLU A 305 -17.81 19.54 6.71
N VAL A 306 -18.96 19.87 6.12
CA VAL A 306 -19.45 21.24 5.94
C VAL A 306 -20.79 21.46 6.64
N PRO A 307 -21.10 22.70 7.04
CA PRO A 307 -22.39 23.02 7.69
C PRO A 307 -23.58 22.71 6.76
N GLU A 308 -24.74 22.49 7.36
CA GLU A 308 -26.01 22.33 6.64
C GLU A 308 -26.35 23.56 5.79
N GLY A 309 -27.11 23.32 4.73
CA GLY A 309 -27.54 24.32 3.79
C GLY A 309 -26.84 24.26 2.45
N ARG A 310 -26.76 25.37 1.76
CA ARG A 310 -26.29 25.47 0.38
C ARG A 310 -24.92 24.84 0.14
N LEU A 311 -23.98 25.04 1.05
CA LEU A 311 -22.62 24.50 0.89
C LEU A 311 -22.61 22.97 0.90
N ARG A 312 -23.46 22.34 1.74
CA ARG A 312 -23.61 20.87 1.76
C ARG A 312 -24.29 20.37 0.50
N ASP A 313 -25.29 21.08 -0.02
CA ASP A 313 -25.94 20.73 -1.29
C ASP A 313 -24.93 20.84 -2.45
N ASP A 314 -24.11 21.87 -2.46
CA ASP A 314 -23.04 22.04 -3.44
C ASP A 314 -22.00 20.91 -3.36
N LEU A 315 -21.60 20.48 -2.15
CA LEU A 315 -20.77 19.32 -1.94
C LEU A 315 -21.44 18.04 -2.44
N ALA A 316 -22.73 17.87 -2.19
CA ALA A 316 -23.51 16.73 -2.70
C ALA A 316 -23.50 16.67 -4.23
N MET A 317 -23.56 17.79 -4.94
CA MET A 317 -23.44 17.84 -6.40
C MET A 317 -22.07 17.36 -6.88
N ILE A 318 -20.99 17.74 -6.18
CA ILE A 318 -19.63 17.28 -6.52
C ILE A 318 -19.47 15.78 -6.28
N ILE A 319 -19.98 15.28 -5.15
CA ILE A 319 -19.97 13.85 -4.81
C ILE A 319 -20.73 13.05 -5.86
N GLU A 320 -21.93 13.47 -6.20
CA GLU A 320 -22.77 12.83 -7.22
C GLU A 320 -22.04 12.71 -8.55
N GLU A 321 -21.44 13.80 -9.04
CA GLU A 321 -20.71 13.80 -10.29
C GLU A 321 -19.44 12.93 -10.22
N THR A 322 -18.73 12.93 -9.09
CA THR A 322 -17.54 12.08 -8.86
C THR A 322 -17.91 10.60 -8.97
N LEU A 323 -18.99 10.18 -8.35
CA LEU A 323 -19.49 8.81 -8.43
C LEU A 323 -19.93 8.44 -9.86
N LYS A 324 -20.63 9.34 -10.57
CA LYS A 324 -21.04 9.13 -11.97
C LYS A 324 -19.84 8.98 -12.90
N GLN A 325 -18.82 9.83 -12.77
CA GLN A 325 -17.59 9.74 -13.57
C GLN A 325 -16.82 8.46 -13.27
N ARG A 326 -16.76 8.05 -11.99
CA ARG A 326 -16.11 6.80 -11.60
C ARG A 326 -16.84 5.57 -12.15
N MET A 327 -18.18 5.54 -12.12
CA MET A 327 -18.99 4.45 -12.69
C MET A 327 -18.72 4.29 -14.19
N LYS A 328 -18.54 5.40 -14.91
CA LYS A 328 -18.17 5.39 -16.32
C LYS A 328 -16.80 4.76 -16.53
N GLY A 329 -15.85 5.03 -15.65
CA GLY A 329 -14.45 4.62 -15.77
C GLY A 329 -13.65 5.52 -16.69
N VAL A 330 -12.44 5.07 -17.06
CA VAL A 330 -11.56 5.78 -18.01
C VAL A 330 -11.28 4.91 -19.22
N LYS A 331 -11.14 5.51 -20.39
CA LYS A 331 -10.77 4.78 -21.60
C LYS A 331 -9.27 4.46 -21.58
N ASN A 332 -8.94 3.19 -21.80
CA ASN A 332 -7.59 2.77 -22.09
C ASN A 332 -7.19 3.10 -23.55
N GLU A 333 -5.96 2.77 -23.92
CA GLU A 333 -5.43 2.99 -25.29
C GLU A 333 -6.23 2.30 -26.42
N LYS A 334 -6.97 1.25 -26.07
CA LYS A 334 -7.84 0.49 -26.98
C LYS A 334 -9.29 1.01 -27.03
N GLY A 335 -9.55 2.11 -26.33
CA GLY A 335 -10.87 2.76 -26.32
C GLY A 335 -11.91 2.08 -25.41
N VAL A 336 -11.51 1.11 -24.59
CA VAL A 336 -12.36 0.40 -23.65
C VAL A 336 -12.38 1.13 -22.31
N TYR A 337 -13.57 1.28 -21.70
CA TYR A 337 -13.71 1.83 -20.35
C TYR A 337 -13.31 0.81 -19.31
N ILE A 338 -12.26 1.10 -18.58
CA ILE A 338 -11.71 0.25 -17.51
C ILE A 338 -11.77 0.97 -16.15
N THR A 339 -11.55 0.20 -15.08
CA THR A 339 -11.43 0.74 -13.71
C THR A 339 -10.00 1.23 -13.49
N PRO A 340 -9.79 2.55 -13.25
CA PRO A 340 -8.48 3.07 -12.92
C PRO A 340 -8.12 2.73 -11.46
N ALA A 341 -6.82 2.55 -11.17
CA ALA A 341 -6.33 2.33 -9.81
C ALA A 341 -6.58 3.55 -8.89
N PHE A 342 -6.45 4.77 -9.44
CA PHE A 342 -6.61 6.05 -8.74
C PHE A 342 -7.58 6.99 -9.47
N PRO A 343 -8.15 7.97 -8.73
CA PRO A 343 -8.13 8.14 -7.28
C PRO A 343 -8.87 7.03 -6.56
N LYS A 344 -8.41 6.65 -5.36
CA LYS A 344 -9.23 5.88 -4.42
C LYS A 344 -10.34 6.79 -3.91
N LEU A 345 -11.55 6.27 -3.82
CA LEU A 345 -12.70 7.01 -3.31
C LEU A 345 -13.14 6.43 -1.97
N ILE A 346 -13.41 7.29 -1.00
CA ILE A 346 -14.00 6.92 0.29
C ILE A 346 -15.28 7.71 0.51
N TYR A 347 -16.37 7.02 0.79
CA TYR A 347 -17.68 7.60 1.07
C TYR A 347 -18.03 7.41 2.54
N ALA A 348 -18.25 8.53 3.24
CA ALA A 348 -18.69 8.50 4.63
C ALA A 348 -20.18 8.18 4.73
N LEU A 349 -20.51 7.11 5.45
CA LEU A 349 -21.86 6.73 5.80
C LEU A 349 -22.29 7.53 7.05
N GLN A 350 -23.41 8.25 6.93
CA GLN A 350 -23.89 9.21 7.90
C GLN A 350 -25.40 9.05 8.11
N GLU A 351 -25.92 9.59 9.20
CA GLU A 351 -27.35 9.54 9.48
C GLU A 351 -28.19 10.14 8.35
N ASN A 352 -27.73 11.24 7.74
CA ASN A 352 -28.43 11.96 6.68
C ASN A 352 -28.32 11.31 5.29
N ASN A 353 -27.60 10.18 5.14
CA ASN A 353 -27.47 9.48 3.87
C ASN A 353 -27.69 7.97 3.93
N ILE A 354 -27.77 7.35 5.14
CA ILE A 354 -27.88 5.88 5.26
C ILE A 354 -29.32 5.37 5.32
N GLU A 355 -30.25 6.17 5.78
CA GLU A 355 -31.66 5.76 5.86
C GLU A 355 -32.39 6.11 4.55
N PRO A 356 -33.28 5.22 4.05
CA PRO A 356 -33.95 5.41 2.76
C PRO A 356 -34.73 6.73 2.60
N ASN A 357 -35.18 7.30 3.71
CA ASN A 357 -35.93 8.58 3.72
C ASN A 357 -35.04 9.79 4.01
N SER A 358 -33.73 9.62 4.13
CA SER A 358 -32.82 10.73 4.40
C SER A 358 -32.54 11.55 3.14
N GLN A 359 -32.20 12.82 3.34
CA GLN A 359 -32.05 13.81 2.27
C GLN A 359 -31.04 13.37 1.18
N TYR A 360 -29.96 12.72 1.55
CA TYR A 360 -28.87 12.36 0.65
C TYR A 360 -28.77 10.84 0.39
N TYR A 361 -29.83 10.08 0.66
CA TYR A 361 -29.83 8.62 0.44
C TYR A 361 -29.55 8.24 -1.02
N TYR A 362 -29.98 9.05 -1.98
CA TYR A 362 -29.68 8.84 -3.40
C TYR A 362 -28.19 8.76 -3.73
N LEU A 363 -27.34 9.46 -2.95
CA LEU A 363 -25.88 9.34 -3.07
C LEU A 363 -25.37 7.98 -2.59
N THR A 364 -25.98 7.43 -1.55
CA THR A 364 -25.66 6.11 -1.02
C THR A 364 -26.05 5.01 -2.02
N GLU A 365 -27.21 5.12 -2.67
CA GLU A 365 -27.56 4.21 -3.76
C GLU A 365 -26.60 4.31 -4.95
N LEU A 366 -26.19 5.52 -5.31
CA LEU A 366 -25.20 5.74 -6.37
C LEU A 366 -23.84 5.20 -6.00
N ALA A 367 -23.39 5.36 -4.74
CA ALA A 367 -22.17 4.80 -4.22
C ALA A 367 -22.19 3.27 -4.24
N ALA A 368 -23.31 2.64 -3.86
CA ALA A 368 -23.51 1.20 -3.94
C ALA A 368 -23.35 0.67 -5.38
N ARG A 369 -23.99 1.32 -6.35
CA ARG A 369 -23.85 0.97 -7.78
C ARG A 369 -22.42 1.18 -8.29
N CYS A 370 -21.75 2.25 -7.84
CA CYS A 370 -20.39 2.53 -8.21
C CYS A 370 -19.42 1.45 -7.68
N SER A 371 -19.51 1.06 -6.41
CA SER A 371 -18.64 0.03 -5.84
C SER A 371 -18.93 -1.36 -6.43
N ALA A 372 -20.19 -1.70 -6.72
CA ALA A 372 -20.56 -2.93 -7.40
C ALA A 372 -19.89 -3.06 -8.79
N LYS A 373 -19.76 -1.95 -9.51
CA LYS A 373 -19.19 -1.92 -10.88
C LYS A 373 -17.69 -1.64 -10.92
N ARG A 374 -17.16 -0.81 -10.01
CA ARG A 374 -15.80 -0.24 -10.11
C ARG A 374 -14.95 -0.39 -8.84
N LEU A 375 -15.27 -1.28 -7.94
CA LEU A 375 -14.54 -1.61 -6.72
C LEU A 375 -14.47 -0.46 -5.67
N VAL A 376 -14.84 0.73 -6.00
CA VAL A 376 -14.86 1.91 -5.12
C VAL A 376 -16.22 2.64 -5.26
N PRO A 377 -16.65 3.41 -4.25
CA PRO A 377 -15.94 3.83 -3.04
C PRO A 377 -15.84 2.76 -1.97
N ASP A 378 -14.88 2.95 -1.04
CA ASP A 378 -14.87 2.31 0.27
C ASP A 378 -15.76 3.10 1.23
N TYR A 379 -16.07 2.51 2.38
CA TYR A 379 -17.04 3.07 3.32
C TYR A 379 -16.44 3.28 4.70
N ILE A 380 -16.55 4.52 5.21
CA ILE A 380 -16.27 4.87 6.61
C ILE A 380 -17.59 5.15 7.32
N SER A 381 -17.80 4.52 8.48
CA SER A 381 -18.90 4.86 9.36
C SER A 381 -18.58 6.09 10.19
N GLU A 382 -19.27 7.20 9.96
CA GLU A 382 -19.15 8.39 10.81
C GLU A 382 -19.48 8.05 12.27
N LYS A 383 -20.54 7.28 12.50
CA LYS A 383 -20.99 6.86 13.83
C LYS A 383 -19.91 6.14 14.60
N VAL A 384 -19.39 5.03 14.05
CA VAL A 384 -18.36 4.22 14.71
C VAL A 384 -17.04 4.97 14.81
N MET A 385 -16.68 5.75 13.78
CA MET A 385 -15.47 6.56 13.80
C MET A 385 -15.49 7.57 14.95
N LYS A 386 -16.59 8.28 15.15
CA LYS A 386 -16.74 9.24 16.24
C LYS A 386 -16.75 8.60 17.62
N GLU A 387 -17.18 7.35 17.74
CA GLU A 387 -17.06 6.57 19.00
C GLU A 387 -15.60 6.19 19.32
N LEU A 388 -14.78 5.93 18.31
CA LEU A 388 -13.40 5.48 18.45
C LEU A 388 -12.39 6.64 18.48
N LYS A 389 -12.64 7.71 17.73
CA LYS A 389 -11.75 8.86 17.59
C LYS A 389 -12.23 10.01 18.47
N VAL A 390 -12.07 9.85 19.78
CA VAL A 390 -12.48 10.85 20.77
C VAL A 390 -11.29 11.72 21.15
N ASP A 391 -11.45 13.04 21.09
CA ASP A 391 -10.43 14.00 21.49
C ASP A 391 -10.38 14.18 23.03
N GLN A 392 -9.40 14.96 23.50
CA GLN A 392 -9.20 15.25 24.93
C GLN A 392 -10.40 15.97 25.59
N ASN A 393 -11.29 16.54 24.79
CA ASN A 393 -12.50 17.25 25.28
C ASN A 393 -13.73 16.34 25.28
N GLY A 394 -13.59 15.06 24.89
CA GLY A 394 -14.67 14.10 24.80
C GLY A 394 -15.49 14.19 23.49
N ASN A 395 -15.04 14.93 22.49
CA ASN A 395 -15.72 15.07 21.22
C ASN A 395 -15.25 14.03 20.21
N GLY A 396 -16.18 13.31 19.63
CA GLY A 396 -15.91 12.35 18.54
C GLY A 396 -15.58 13.05 17.23
N GLN A 397 -14.56 12.55 16.55
CA GLN A 397 -14.06 13.09 15.28
C GLN A 397 -14.12 12.04 14.18
N CYS A 398 -14.34 12.48 12.93
CA CYS A 398 -14.33 11.63 11.75
C CYS A 398 -13.21 12.07 10.81
N TYR A 399 -12.31 11.13 10.49
CA TYR A 399 -11.15 11.35 9.63
C TYR A 399 -11.25 10.55 8.33
N PRO A 400 -10.69 11.04 7.22
CA PRO A 400 -10.32 10.17 6.11
C PRO A 400 -9.10 9.33 6.48
N SER A 401 -8.89 8.22 5.74
CA SER A 401 -7.59 7.57 5.79
C SER A 401 -6.55 8.39 5.03
N MET A 402 -5.31 8.37 5.50
CA MET A 402 -4.15 8.79 4.71
C MET A 402 -3.77 7.63 3.78
N GLY A 403 -3.84 7.86 2.48
CA GLY A 403 -3.60 6.80 1.50
C GLY A 403 -4.57 5.62 1.67
N CYS A 404 -4.05 4.42 1.96
CA CYS A 404 -4.87 3.18 1.99
C CYS A 404 -5.79 3.11 3.21
N ARG A 405 -5.22 3.13 4.42
CA ARG A 405 -5.95 2.85 5.68
C ARG A 405 -5.30 3.44 6.93
N SER A 406 -4.27 4.27 6.81
CA SER A 406 -3.65 4.92 7.97
C SER A 406 -4.55 6.04 8.50
N PHE A 407 -4.76 6.10 9.80
CA PHE A 407 -5.55 7.15 10.44
C PHE A 407 -4.72 7.91 11.45
N LEU A 408 -4.93 9.23 11.45
CA LEU A 408 -4.42 10.10 12.51
C LEU A 408 -5.18 9.89 13.82
N THR A 409 -4.52 10.18 14.92
CA THR A 409 -5.17 10.33 16.22
C THR A 409 -5.78 11.72 16.36
N PRO A 410 -6.84 11.90 17.17
CA PRO A 410 -7.41 13.22 17.43
C PRO A 410 -6.36 14.22 17.92
N TYR A 411 -6.39 15.41 17.36
CA TYR A 411 -5.47 16.50 17.71
C TYR A 411 -6.22 17.82 17.75
N ILE A 412 -5.97 18.60 18.80
CA ILE A 412 -6.52 19.94 18.98
C ILE A 412 -5.38 20.94 18.79
N ASP A 413 -5.60 21.89 17.89
CA ASP A 413 -4.62 22.94 17.59
C ASP A 413 -4.47 23.97 18.73
N GLU A 414 -3.55 24.91 18.56
CA GLU A 414 -3.28 26.01 19.50
C GLU A 414 -4.47 26.95 19.73
N ASN A 415 -5.47 26.93 18.83
CA ASN A 415 -6.71 27.69 18.94
C ASN A 415 -7.85 26.91 19.61
N GLY A 416 -7.57 25.70 20.09
CA GLY A 416 -8.56 24.83 20.71
C GLY A 416 -9.52 24.15 19.72
N LYS A 417 -9.16 24.11 18.42
CA LYS A 417 -9.99 23.49 17.36
C LYS A 417 -9.40 22.15 16.91
N PRO A 418 -10.27 21.19 16.58
CA PRO A 418 -9.82 19.96 15.93
C PRO A 418 -9.12 20.25 14.61
N LYS A 419 -7.93 19.65 14.42
CA LYS A 419 -7.18 19.75 13.18
C LYS A 419 -7.15 18.41 12.45
N TYR A 420 -7.73 18.37 11.26
CA TYR A 420 -7.81 17.18 10.42
C TYR A 420 -6.72 17.20 9.34
N TYR A 421 -6.72 18.21 8.50
CA TYR A 421 -5.80 18.35 7.35
C TYR A 421 -4.53 19.13 7.71
N GLY A 422 -3.52 19.02 6.88
CA GLY A 422 -2.21 19.57 7.15
C GLY A 422 -1.42 18.73 8.16
N ARG A 423 -1.71 17.43 8.25
CA ARG A 423 -1.08 16.49 9.17
C ARG A 423 -0.56 15.26 8.42
N PHE A 424 0.37 14.50 9.00
CA PHE A 424 1.08 13.44 8.30
C PHE A 424 1.51 12.28 9.20
N ASN A 425 1.95 11.18 8.58
CA ASN A 425 2.59 10.04 9.21
C ASN A 425 4.09 10.03 8.92
N GLN A 426 4.92 9.86 9.94
CA GLN A 426 6.39 9.90 9.83
C GLN A 426 6.96 8.63 9.18
N GLY A 427 6.29 7.49 9.33
CA GLY A 427 6.72 6.21 8.77
C GLY A 427 6.18 5.01 9.52
N VAL A 428 6.52 3.81 9.00
CA VAL A 428 5.97 2.53 9.47
C VAL A 428 7.08 1.50 9.64
N VAL A 429 6.96 0.67 10.67
CA VAL A 429 7.69 -0.59 10.85
C VAL A 429 6.70 -1.67 11.25
N THR A 430 6.74 -2.83 10.61
CA THR A 430 5.79 -3.92 10.85
C THR A 430 6.45 -5.10 11.56
N ILE A 431 5.83 -5.59 12.64
CA ILE A 431 6.24 -6.81 13.33
C ILE A 431 5.61 -8.04 12.66
N ASN A 432 6.39 -9.13 12.58
CA ASN A 432 5.92 -10.45 12.12
C ASN A 432 5.47 -11.29 13.32
N LEU A 433 4.17 -11.33 13.59
CA LEU A 433 3.60 -12.09 14.71
C LEU A 433 3.79 -13.61 14.55
N VAL A 434 3.86 -14.09 13.31
CA VAL A 434 4.07 -15.54 13.05
C VAL A 434 5.49 -15.95 13.44
N ASP A 435 6.49 -15.09 13.22
CA ASP A 435 7.85 -15.33 13.66
C ASP A 435 7.96 -15.42 15.18
N VAL A 436 7.30 -14.50 15.90
CA VAL A 436 7.22 -14.52 17.37
C VAL A 436 6.67 -15.87 17.85
N ALA A 437 5.53 -16.30 17.28
CA ALA A 437 4.88 -17.55 17.64
C ALA A 437 5.77 -18.77 17.35
N CYS A 438 6.28 -18.90 16.13
CA CYS A 438 7.12 -20.04 15.73
C CYS A 438 8.43 -20.11 16.54
N SER A 439 9.05 -18.96 16.83
CA SER A 439 10.27 -18.88 17.64
C SER A 439 10.06 -19.33 19.09
N SER A 440 8.86 -19.15 19.64
CA SER A 440 8.49 -19.57 21.00
C SER A 440 8.34 -21.09 21.15
N LYS A 441 8.19 -21.83 20.03
CA LYS A 441 7.92 -23.30 20.02
C LYS A 441 6.70 -23.68 20.88
N ARG A 442 5.65 -22.86 20.87
CA ARG A 442 4.40 -23.01 21.65
C ARG A 442 4.57 -22.86 23.19
N ASP A 443 5.72 -22.37 23.63
CA ASP A 443 5.93 -21.99 25.02
C ASP A 443 5.40 -20.58 25.27
N MET A 444 4.36 -20.42 26.08
CA MET A 444 3.69 -19.15 26.29
C MET A 444 4.59 -18.12 26.99
N ASN A 445 5.45 -18.53 27.94
CA ASN A 445 6.38 -17.59 28.60
C ASN A 445 7.44 -17.07 27.61
N LYS A 446 7.98 -17.96 26.76
CA LYS A 446 8.91 -17.58 25.74
C LYS A 446 8.25 -16.72 24.67
N PHE A 447 6.97 -16.95 24.36
CA PHE A 447 6.22 -16.14 23.42
C PHE A 447 6.25 -14.65 23.83
N TRP A 448 5.87 -14.35 25.06
CA TRP A 448 5.83 -12.98 25.56
C TRP A 448 7.24 -12.35 25.65
N GLN A 449 8.24 -13.13 26.10
CA GLN A 449 9.62 -12.66 26.11
C GLN A 449 10.13 -12.29 24.71
N ILE A 450 9.94 -13.18 23.72
CA ILE A 450 10.35 -12.94 22.33
C ILE A 450 9.55 -11.77 21.73
N PHE A 451 8.27 -11.67 22.09
CA PHE A 451 7.42 -10.57 21.65
C PHE A 451 7.99 -9.22 22.09
N ASP A 452 8.36 -9.08 23.36
CA ASP A 452 8.99 -7.86 23.90
C ASP A 452 10.33 -7.56 23.22
N GLU A 453 11.15 -8.57 22.95
CA GLU A 453 12.40 -8.42 22.18
C GLU A 453 12.14 -7.87 20.76
N ARG A 454 11.10 -8.37 20.05
CA ARG A 454 10.72 -7.87 18.72
C ARG A 454 10.12 -6.48 18.76
N LEU A 455 9.37 -6.16 19.82
CA LEU A 455 8.83 -4.80 20.05
C LEU A 455 9.94 -3.79 20.29
N ASP A 456 11.01 -4.15 21.01
CA ASP A 456 12.18 -3.28 21.17
C ASP A 456 12.86 -2.98 19.82
N LEU A 457 13.01 -3.99 18.96
CA LEU A 457 13.52 -3.80 17.61
C LEU A 457 12.64 -2.84 16.80
N CYS A 458 11.31 -3.00 16.86
CA CYS A 458 10.37 -2.10 16.21
C CYS A 458 10.46 -0.67 16.75
N TYR A 459 10.51 -0.49 18.05
CA TYR A 459 10.66 0.81 18.70
C TYR A 459 11.92 1.53 18.20
N ARG A 460 13.07 0.87 18.27
CA ARG A 460 14.33 1.47 17.81
C ARG A 460 14.33 1.77 16.30
N ALA A 461 13.72 0.92 15.50
CA ALA A 461 13.56 1.15 14.08
C ALA A 461 12.64 2.34 13.77
N LEU A 462 11.56 2.51 14.52
CA LEU A 462 10.66 3.68 14.43
C LEU A 462 11.39 4.95 14.87
N MET A 463 12.18 4.89 15.92
CA MET A 463 13.00 6.03 16.36
C MET A 463 14.03 6.43 15.29
N CYS A 464 14.62 5.49 14.53
CA CYS A 464 15.48 5.82 13.39
C CYS A 464 14.72 6.66 12.34
N ARG A 465 13.44 6.35 12.08
CA ARG A 465 12.61 7.16 11.17
C ARG A 465 12.35 8.57 11.71
N HIS A 466 11.99 8.66 12.98
CA HIS A 466 11.78 9.94 13.64
C HIS A 466 13.04 10.81 13.60
N GLU A 467 14.17 10.28 14.03
CA GLU A 467 15.46 11.00 14.03
C GLU A 467 15.91 11.41 12.61
N ARG A 468 15.53 10.65 11.59
CA ARG A 468 15.82 11.01 10.18
C ARG A 468 15.07 12.26 9.73
N LEU A 469 13.86 12.50 10.26
CA LEU A 469 13.07 13.70 9.96
C LEU A 469 13.44 14.89 10.80
N LYS A 470 13.98 14.68 12.00
CA LYS A 470 14.38 15.74 12.92
C LYS A 470 15.47 16.61 12.33
N GLY A 471 15.35 17.92 12.51
CA GLY A 471 16.26 18.91 11.93
C GLY A 471 16.05 19.19 10.45
N THR A 472 15.04 18.58 9.81
CA THR A 472 14.75 18.82 8.39
C THR A 472 14.31 20.27 8.16
N PRO A 473 15.00 21.04 7.30
CA PRO A 473 14.58 22.39 6.98
C PRO A 473 13.36 22.38 6.05
N SER A 474 12.50 23.37 6.20
CA SER A 474 11.29 23.53 5.37
C SER A 474 11.58 23.66 3.87
N ASP A 475 12.81 24.02 3.51
CA ASP A 475 13.30 24.16 2.13
C ASP A 475 13.40 22.84 1.37
N VAL A 476 13.41 21.70 2.07
CA VAL A 476 13.51 20.36 1.45
C VAL A 476 12.29 20.04 0.61
N ALA A 477 11.09 20.46 1.04
CA ALA A 477 9.84 20.30 0.32
C ALA A 477 8.93 21.53 0.55
N PRO A 478 9.18 22.66 -0.15
CA PRO A 478 8.47 23.92 0.09
C PRO A 478 6.95 23.78 -0.03
N ILE A 479 6.43 23.00 -0.98
CA ILE A 479 4.99 22.77 -1.16
C ILE A 479 4.34 22.20 0.11
N LEU A 480 5.05 21.33 0.84
CA LEU A 480 4.56 20.69 2.05
C LEU A 480 4.66 21.64 3.25
N TRP A 481 5.84 22.24 3.44
CA TRP A 481 6.20 22.87 4.69
C TRP A 481 6.03 24.39 4.71
N GLN A 482 6.14 25.07 3.55
CA GLN A 482 6.08 26.53 3.44
C GLN A 482 4.80 27.05 2.78
N HIS A 483 4.17 26.24 1.88
CA HIS A 483 3.13 26.73 0.98
C HIS A 483 1.74 26.13 1.24
N GLY A 484 1.53 25.51 2.41
CA GLY A 484 0.20 25.24 2.96
C GLY A 484 -0.29 23.81 2.84
N ALA A 485 0.39 22.89 2.11
CA ALA A 485 -0.08 21.51 2.04
C ALA A 485 -0.13 20.85 3.43
N LEU A 486 0.91 21.04 4.24
CA LEU A 486 0.98 20.55 5.62
C LEU A 486 1.19 21.71 6.63
N ALA A 487 1.97 22.72 6.28
CA ALA A 487 2.26 23.85 7.15
C ALA A 487 2.58 25.11 6.34
N ARG A 488 2.74 26.23 7.06
CA ARG A 488 3.25 27.52 6.55
C ARG A 488 4.44 27.98 7.38
N LEU A 489 5.50 27.15 7.39
CA LEU A 489 6.77 27.49 8.05
C LEU A 489 7.52 28.55 7.24
N LYS A 490 8.37 29.29 7.93
CA LYS A 490 9.30 30.22 7.27
C LYS A 490 10.40 29.43 6.55
N LYS A 491 10.99 30.03 5.54
CA LYS A 491 12.15 29.47 4.85
C LYS A 491 13.29 29.24 5.86
N GLY A 492 13.89 28.04 5.83
CA GLY A 492 14.95 27.62 6.74
C GLY A 492 14.48 27.21 8.14
N GLU A 493 13.20 27.34 8.48
CA GLU A 493 12.65 26.83 9.74
C GLU A 493 12.59 25.29 9.67
N THR A 494 12.93 24.60 10.79
CA THR A 494 12.86 23.15 10.85
C THR A 494 11.43 22.65 11.11
N ILE A 495 11.13 21.44 10.67
CA ILE A 495 9.81 20.81 10.87
C ILE A 495 9.63 20.20 12.26
N ASP A 496 10.61 20.33 13.15
CA ASP A 496 10.67 19.60 14.43
C ASP A 496 9.41 19.76 15.29
N LYS A 497 8.83 20.96 15.34
CA LYS A 497 7.59 21.19 16.08
C LYS A 497 6.39 20.38 15.58
N LEU A 498 6.44 19.87 14.34
CA LEU A 498 5.40 19.06 13.72
C LEU A 498 5.58 17.55 13.97
N LEU A 499 6.71 17.15 14.60
CA LEU A 499 7.02 15.75 14.87
C LEU A 499 6.52 15.26 16.23
N TYR A 500 6.14 16.17 17.12
CA TYR A 500 5.80 15.91 18.52
C TYR A 500 4.36 16.30 18.87
N GLY A 501 3.92 15.90 20.07
CA GLY A 501 2.66 16.36 20.66
C GLY A 501 1.40 15.88 19.93
N GLY A 502 1.50 14.89 19.05
CA GLY A 502 0.37 14.34 18.30
C GLY A 502 0.03 15.08 17.00
N TYR A 503 0.81 16.08 16.60
CA TYR A 503 0.62 16.73 15.29
C TYR A 503 0.76 15.73 14.13
N SER A 504 1.78 14.90 14.18
CA SER A 504 1.99 13.76 13.27
C SER A 504 1.99 12.45 14.05
N THR A 505 1.81 11.35 13.34
CA THR A 505 1.83 9.99 13.89
C THR A 505 3.04 9.22 13.40
N ILE A 506 3.42 8.16 14.12
CA ILE A 506 4.36 7.15 13.67
C ILE A 506 3.76 5.77 13.96
N SER A 507 3.88 4.81 13.05
CA SER A 507 3.04 3.63 13.09
C SER A 507 3.81 2.34 13.33
N LEU A 508 3.38 1.59 14.37
CA LEU A 508 3.72 0.19 14.55
C LEU A 508 2.72 -0.65 13.73
N GLY A 509 3.20 -1.30 12.68
CA GLY A 509 2.42 -2.26 11.90
C GLY A 509 2.52 -3.67 12.47
N TYR A 510 1.58 -4.53 12.11
CA TYR A 510 1.59 -5.96 12.45
C TYR A 510 1.00 -6.82 11.35
N ALA A 511 1.42 -8.09 11.28
CA ALA A 511 0.98 -9.04 10.28
C ALA A 511 0.90 -10.45 10.85
N GLY A 512 -0.03 -11.28 10.33
CA GLY A 512 -0.10 -12.70 10.62
C GLY A 512 -0.74 -13.03 11.99
N LEU A 513 -1.74 -12.27 12.43
CA LEU A 513 -2.45 -12.58 13.67
C LEU A 513 -3.12 -13.95 13.63
N TYR A 514 -3.74 -14.31 12.49
CA TYR A 514 -4.35 -15.64 12.32
C TYR A 514 -3.33 -16.77 12.52
N GLU A 515 -2.22 -16.74 11.79
CA GLU A 515 -1.18 -17.78 11.85
C GLU A 515 -0.50 -17.82 13.23
N CYS A 516 -0.31 -16.68 13.85
CA CYS A 516 0.20 -16.59 15.23
C CYS A 516 -0.70 -17.34 16.22
N VAL A 517 -1.99 -17.04 16.22
CA VAL A 517 -2.97 -17.69 17.09
C VAL A 517 -3.12 -19.17 16.75
N LYS A 518 -3.17 -19.49 15.45
CA LYS A 518 -3.26 -20.89 14.98
C LYS A 518 -2.08 -21.73 15.45
N TYR A 519 -0.86 -21.19 15.37
CA TYR A 519 0.33 -21.91 15.85
C TYR A 519 0.30 -22.12 17.37
N MET A 520 -0.04 -21.09 18.13
CA MET A 520 0.00 -21.14 19.60
C MET A 520 -1.13 -21.99 20.20
N THR A 521 -2.33 -21.93 19.63
CA THR A 521 -3.56 -22.54 20.19
C THR A 521 -4.06 -23.76 19.42
N GLY A 522 -3.60 -23.97 18.19
CA GLY A 522 -4.10 -24.99 17.28
C GLY A 522 -5.42 -24.60 16.57
N LYS A 523 -5.98 -23.42 16.84
CA LYS A 523 -7.28 -22.96 16.36
C LYS A 523 -7.19 -21.62 15.63
N SER A 524 -8.16 -21.34 14.74
CA SER A 524 -8.34 -20.00 14.18
C SER A 524 -8.62 -18.98 15.29
N HIS A 525 -8.22 -17.72 15.08
CA HIS A 525 -8.57 -16.64 16.02
C HIS A 525 -10.08 -16.32 16.05
N THR A 526 -10.87 -16.86 15.12
CA THR A 526 -12.34 -16.82 15.12
C THR A 526 -12.96 -17.82 16.10
N ASP A 527 -12.22 -18.87 16.54
CA ASP A 527 -12.71 -19.81 17.56
C ASP A 527 -12.85 -19.08 18.91
N PRO A 528 -14.03 -19.18 19.57
CA PRO A 528 -14.28 -18.48 20.83
C PRO A 528 -13.24 -18.77 21.94
N ASN A 529 -12.56 -19.93 21.93
CA ASN A 529 -11.51 -20.25 22.89
C ASN A 529 -10.14 -19.65 22.52
N ALA A 530 -9.93 -19.25 21.25
CA ALA A 530 -8.69 -18.65 20.78
C ALA A 530 -8.77 -17.12 20.64
N THR A 531 -9.96 -16.57 20.44
CA THR A 531 -10.20 -15.12 20.35
C THR A 531 -9.61 -14.32 21.52
N PRO A 532 -9.73 -14.76 22.80
CA PRO A 532 -9.12 -14.02 23.91
C PRO A 532 -7.62 -13.84 23.78
N PHE A 533 -6.89 -14.85 23.30
CA PHE A 533 -5.46 -14.74 23.06
C PHE A 533 -5.14 -13.75 21.92
N ALA A 534 -5.94 -13.74 20.85
CA ALA A 534 -5.79 -12.75 19.78
C ALA A 534 -5.97 -11.32 20.32
N ILE A 535 -6.97 -11.08 21.16
CA ILE A 535 -7.20 -9.77 21.79
C ILE A 535 -6.03 -9.40 22.72
N GLU A 536 -5.50 -10.34 23.50
CA GLU A 536 -4.35 -10.10 24.38
C GLU A 536 -3.10 -9.70 23.59
N VAL A 537 -2.83 -10.37 22.47
CA VAL A 537 -1.74 -9.99 21.54
C VAL A 537 -1.91 -8.55 21.04
N MET A 538 -3.11 -8.19 20.61
CA MET A 538 -3.40 -6.84 20.13
C MET A 538 -3.31 -5.78 21.24
N GLN A 539 -3.77 -6.11 22.44
CA GLN A 539 -3.66 -5.21 23.59
C GLN A 539 -2.18 -4.97 23.96
N HIS A 540 -1.36 -6.00 23.94
CA HIS A 540 0.08 -5.90 24.20
C HIS A 540 0.80 -4.95 23.21
N LEU A 541 0.42 -5.01 21.92
CA LEU A 541 0.90 -4.06 20.90
C LEU A 541 0.48 -2.62 21.21
N ASN A 542 -0.77 -2.40 21.61
CA ASN A 542 -1.27 -1.07 21.97
C ASN A 542 -0.60 -0.52 23.24
N ASP A 543 -0.40 -1.36 24.25
CA ASP A 543 0.27 -0.98 25.49
C ASP A 543 1.72 -0.54 25.23
N ALA A 544 2.41 -1.19 24.29
CA ALA A 544 3.74 -0.79 23.86
C ALA A 544 3.71 0.60 23.19
N CYS A 545 2.79 0.84 22.27
CA CYS A 545 2.61 2.15 21.63
C CYS A 545 2.31 3.25 22.66
N THR A 546 1.47 2.98 23.64
CA THR A 546 1.11 3.92 24.72
C THR A 546 2.34 4.27 25.56
N LYS A 547 3.13 3.28 25.99
CA LYS A 547 4.38 3.49 26.74
C LYS A 547 5.38 4.35 25.97
N TRP A 548 5.54 4.08 24.66
CA TRP A 548 6.46 4.85 23.82
C TRP A 548 5.98 6.28 23.60
N LYS A 549 4.67 6.48 23.42
CA LYS A 549 4.06 7.80 23.32
C LYS A 549 4.28 8.66 24.58
N GLU A 550 4.08 8.09 25.76
CA GLU A 550 4.31 8.77 27.04
C GLU A 550 5.79 9.13 27.23
N LYS A 551 6.69 8.22 26.85
CA LYS A 551 8.13 8.42 26.98
C LYS A 551 8.70 9.47 26.05
N GLU A 552 8.30 9.47 24.76
CA GLU A 552 8.94 10.26 23.71
C GLU A 552 8.14 11.50 23.31
N ASN A 553 6.90 11.67 23.79
CA ASN A 553 5.95 12.70 23.31
C ASN A 553 5.73 12.64 21.79
N ILE A 554 5.84 11.45 21.19
CA ILE A 554 5.60 11.16 19.79
C ILE A 554 4.36 10.28 19.72
N ASP A 555 3.49 10.50 18.74
CA ASP A 555 2.23 9.78 18.63
C ASP A 555 2.41 8.41 17.96
N PHE A 556 2.94 7.43 18.70
CA PHE A 556 2.98 6.03 18.28
C PHE A 556 1.58 5.46 18.22
N SER A 557 1.24 4.78 17.13
CA SER A 557 -0.09 4.25 16.91
C SER A 557 -0.04 2.87 16.24
N LEU A 558 -0.87 1.95 16.74
CA LEU A 558 -0.96 0.60 16.18
C LEU A 558 -1.72 0.62 14.85
N TYR A 559 -1.14 0.01 13.84
CA TYR A 559 -1.57 0.09 12.45
C TYR A 559 -1.71 -1.29 11.80
N GLY A 560 -2.89 -1.62 11.33
CA GLY A 560 -3.13 -2.78 10.46
C GLY A 560 -2.53 -2.53 9.07
N THR A 561 -1.23 -2.70 8.92
CA THR A 561 -0.44 -2.31 7.75
C THR A 561 -0.94 -2.96 6.47
N PRO A 562 -1.09 -2.23 5.34
CA PRO A 562 -1.25 -2.84 4.03
C PRO A 562 0.10 -3.42 3.59
N ILE A 563 0.27 -4.71 3.79
CA ILE A 563 1.50 -5.40 3.42
C ILE A 563 1.35 -6.05 2.05
N GLU A 564 1.78 -5.36 1.00
CA GLU A 564 1.69 -5.82 -0.38
C GLU A 564 2.63 -6.99 -0.67
N SER A 565 3.91 -6.68 -0.88
CA SER A 565 4.97 -7.67 -1.09
C SER A 565 5.47 -8.28 0.21
N THR A 566 5.26 -7.61 1.34
CA THR A 566 5.75 -8.02 2.65
C THR A 566 5.11 -9.33 3.13
N THR A 567 3.85 -9.61 2.80
CA THR A 567 3.22 -10.92 3.12
C THR A 567 3.97 -12.07 2.47
N TYR A 568 4.38 -11.90 1.23
CA TYR A 568 5.17 -12.86 0.47
C TYR A 568 6.61 -12.97 1.01
N LYS A 569 7.26 -11.84 1.31
CA LYS A 569 8.58 -11.81 1.96
C LYS A 569 8.56 -12.55 3.29
N PHE A 570 7.61 -12.23 4.17
CA PHE A 570 7.48 -12.88 5.47
C PHE A 570 7.23 -14.39 5.33
N ALA A 571 6.36 -14.81 4.43
CA ALA A 571 6.12 -16.23 4.19
C ALA A 571 7.40 -16.96 3.78
N LYS A 572 8.21 -16.39 2.87
CA LYS A 572 9.51 -16.96 2.46
C LYS A 572 10.50 -17.04 3.63
N CYS A 573 10.62 -15.98 4.43
CA CYS A 573 11.49 -15.96 5.59
C CYS A 573 11.09 -17.02 6.62
N LEU A 574 9.79 -17.17 6.89
CA LEU A 574 9.23 -18.16 7.79
C LEU A 574 9.51 -19.59 7.29
N GLN A 575 9.28 -19.87 6.02
CA GLN A 575 9.57 -21.18 5.42
C GLN A 575 11.07 -21.52 5.48
N LYS A 576 11.94 -20.53 5.28
CA LYS A 576 13.39 -20.70 5.41
C LYS A 576 13.81 -21.04 6.84
N ARG A 577 13.20 -20.40 7.83
CA ARG A 577 13.58 -20.54 9.26
C ARG A 577 12.93 -21.75 9.93
N PHE A 578 11.67 -22.03 9.65
CA PHE A 578 10.86 -23.01 10.38
C PHE A 578 10.35 -24.17 9.50
N GLY A 579 10.57 -24.11 8.17
CA GLY A 579 10.00 -25.07 7.24
C GLY A 579 8.51 -24.77 6.98
N LYS A 580 7.84 -25.72 6.33
CA LYS A 580 6.39 -25.65 6.07
C LYS A 580 5.62 -26.29 7.21
N ILE A 581 4.85 -25.49 7.93
CA ILE A 581 3.94 -25.87 8.99
C ILE A 581 2.52 -25.67 8.44
N GLU A 582 1.71 -26.73 8.46
CA GLU A 582 0.34 -26.69 7.94
C GLU A 582 -0.48 -25.57 8.59
N ASP A 583 -1.24 -24.83 7.79
CA ASP A 583 -2.05 -23.67 8.13
C ASP A 583 -1.28 -22.50 8.81
N VAL A 584 0.05 -22.51 8.82
CA VAL A 584 0.87 -21.48 9.48
C VAL A 584 1.92 -20.91 8.51
N THR A 585 2.77 -21.77 7.92
CA THR A 585 3.86 -21.33 7.02
C THR A 585 3.86 -22.05 5.67
N ASP A 586 2.85 -22.84 5.38
CA ASP A 586 2.77 -23.68 4.15
C ASP A 586 2.37 -22.88 2.91
N LYS A 587 1.76 -21.71 3.07
CA LYS A 587 1.36 -20.79 1.99
C LYS A 587 2.51 -19.86 1.57
N ASN A 588 2.41 -19.30 0.37
CA ASN A 588 3.35 -18.27 -0.11
C ASN A 588 2.98 -16.85 0.35
N TYR A 589 2.05 -16.73 1.28
CA TYR A 589 1.63 -15.51 1.92
C TYR A 589 1.30 -15.78 3.39
N ILE A 590 1.23 -14.74 4.21
CA ILE A 590 0.64 -14.75 5.54
C ILE A 590 -0.56 -13.80 5.55
N THR A 591 -1.46 -13.98 6.49
CA THR A 591 -2.66 -13.15 6.61
C THR A 591 -2.27 -11.69 6.93
N ASN A 592 -2.90 -10.77 6.23
CA ASN A 592 -2.71 -9.34 6.45
C ASN A 592 -3.34 -8.95 7.80
N SER A 593 -2.54 -8.29 8.66
CA SER A 593 -2.98 -7.75 9.96
C SER A 593 -3.85 -8.74 10.77
N TYR A 594 -5.08 -8.34 11.09
CA TYR A 594 -6.06 -9.10 11.92
C TYR A 594 -7.10 -9.88 11.10
N HIS A 595 -7.05 -9.82 9.77
CA HIS A 595 -8.12 -10.38 8.94
C HIS A 595 -8.38 -11.86 9.24
N ILE A 596 -9.62 -12.27 9.08
CA ILE A 596 -9.98 -13.68 9.00
C ILE A 596 -9.27 -14.27 7.77
N HIS A 597 -8.73 -15.49 7.94
CA HIS A 597 -7.99 -16.14 6.85
C HIS A 597 -8.87 -16.27 5.60
N VAL A 598 -8.29 -15.99 4.44
CA VAL A 598 -9.05 -15.87 3.16
C VAL A 598 -9.79 -17.13 2.75
N THR A 599 -9.42 -18.30 3.28
CA THR A 599 -10.07 -19.60 3.04
C THR A 599 -11.17 -19.92 4.03
N GLU A 600 -11.36 -19.11 5.07
CA GLU A 600 -12.35 -19.38 6.11
C GLU A 600 -13.75 -18.96 5.66
N HIS A 601 -14.70 -19.90 5.68
CA HIS A 601 -16.08 -19.64 5.29
C HIS A 601 -16.84 -18.92 6.41
N ILE A 602 -17.19 -17.68 6.13
CA ILE A 602 -17.95 -16.79 7.02
C ILE A 602 -18.79 -15.84 6.16
N ASN A 603 -19.98 -15.50 6.62
CA ASN A 603 -20.77 -14.48 5.90
C ASN A 603 -20.26 -13.05 6.19
N ALA A 604 -20.62 -12.12 5.32
CA ALA A 604 -20.18 -10.73 5.38
C ALA A 604 -20.47 -10.05 6.71
N PHE A 605 -21.66 -10.26 7.26
CA PHE A 605 -22.11 -9.60 8.48
C PHE A 605 -21.36 -10.08 9.71
N ASP A 606 -21.21 -11.40 9.85
CA ASP A 606 -20.45 -12.01 10.94
C ASP A 606 -18.97 -11.66 10.86
N LYS A 607 -18.40 -11.66 9.63
CA LYS A 607 -17.02 -11.25 9.38
C LYS A 607 -16.75 -9.81 9.85
N LEU A 608 -17.57 -8.87 9.39
CA LEU A 608 -17.42 -7.45 9.75
C LEU A 608 -17.62 -7.22 11.23
N THR A 609 -18.60 -7.91 11.85
CA THR A 609 -18.84 -7.84 13.29
C THR A 609 -17.66 -8.38 14.08
N PHE A 610 -17.12 -9.53 13.67
CA PHE A 610 -15.94 -10.12 14.32
C PHE A 610 -14.71 -9.21 14.19
N GLU A 611 -14.42 -8.72 12.99
CA GLU A 611 -13.25 -7.88 12.71
C GLU A 611 -13.34 -6.49 13.36
N SER A 612 -14.54 -5.99 13.67
CA SER A 612 -14.73 -4.67 14.28
C SER A 612 -13.97 -4.50 15.60
N GLN A 613 -13.87 -5.55 16.40
CA GLN A 613 -13.13 -5.54 17.68
C GLN A 613 -11.63 -5.27 17.47
N PHE A 614 -11.05 -5.75 16.38
CA PHE A 614 -9.64 -5.54 16.05
C PHE A 614 -9.39 -4.16 15.43
N GLN A 615 -10.36 -3.59 14.74
CA GLN A 615 -10.28 -2.19 14.30
C GLN A 615 -10.25 -1.23 15.49
N LYS A 616 -11.03 -1.50 16.54
CA LYS A 616 -10.98 -0.75 17.81
C LYS A 616 -9.59 -0.77 18.45
N LEU A 617 -8.88 -1.88 18.30
CA LEU A 617 -7.52 -2.08 18.82
C LEU A 617 -6.42 -1.60 17.84
N SER A 618 -6.78 -1.05 16.70
CA SER A 618 -5.84 -0.54 15.69
C SER A 618 -6.09 0.95 15.40
N PRO A 619 -5.85 1.84 16.38
CA PRO A 619 -6.20 3.25 16.26
C PRO A 619 -5.39 4.00 15.17
N GLY A 620 -4.22 3.50 14.80
CA GLY A 620 -3.38 4.04 13.71
C GLY A 620 -3.89 3.71 12.30
N GLY A 621 -4.92 2.90 12.21
CA GLY A 621 -5.57 2.57 10.95
C GLY A 621 -5.80 1.08 10.76
N ALA A 622 -6.91 0.79 10.12
CA ALA A 622 -7.34 -0.55 9.75
C ALA A 622 -8.41 -0.47 8.67
N ILE A 623 -8.57 -1.52 7.90
CA ILE A 623 -9.66 -1.70 6.95
C ILE A 623 -10.08 -3.17 6.96
N SER A 624 -11.38 -3.43 6.88
CA SER A 624 -11.91 -4.77 6.62
C SER A 624 -12.45 -4.86 5.21
N TYR A 625 -12.52 -6.06 4.65
CA TYR A 625 -13.07 -6.27 3.32
C TYR A 625 -14.12 -7.36 3.31
N VAL A 626 -15.01 -7.26 2.34
CA VAL A 626 -15.99 -8.30 2.01
C VAL A 626 -15.73 -8.75 0.58
N GLU A 627 -15.36 -10.02 0.40
CA GLU A 627 -15.21 -10.62 -0.92
C GLU A 627 -16.60 -10.98 -1.46
N VAL A 628 -16.99 -10.38 -2.58
CA VAL A 628 -18.33 -10.52 -3.14
C VAL A 628 -18.28 -10.97 -4.60
N PRO A 629 -19.33 -11.68 -5.09
CA PRO A 629 -19.49 -11.97 -6.51
C PRO A 629 -19.82 -10.69 -7.29
N ASP A 630 -20.22 -10.81 -8.55
CA ASP A 630 -20.81 -9.67 -9.28
C ASP A 630 -22.10 -9.23 -8.60
N MET A 631 -22.14 -8.00 -8.14
CA MET A 631 -23.25 -7.39 -7.37
C MET A 631 -24.05 -6.37 -8.18
N GLN A 632 -23.78 -6.21 -9.48
CA GLN A 632 -24.42 -5.16 -10.28
C GLN A 632 -25.96 -5.31 -10.34
N ASP A 633 -26.45 -6.53 -10.30
CA ASP A 633 -27.87 -6.86 -10.32
C ASP A 633 -28.50 -7.02 -8.91
N ASN A 634 -27.71 -6.90 -7.84
CA ASN A 634 -28.18 -7.07 -6.45
C ASN A 634 -27.69 -5.93 -5.56
N ILE A 635 -28.11 -4.70 -5.89
CA ILE A 635 -27.72 -3.50 -5.14
C ILE A 635 -28.32 -3.49 -3.73
N ASP A 636 -29.45 -4.12 -3.50
CA ASP A 636 -30.06 -4.20 -2.16
C ASP A 636 -29.17 -4.95 -1.17
N ALA A 637 -28.48 -5.99 -1.61
CA ALA A 637 -27.48 -6.68 -0.76
C ALA A 637 -26.28 -5.78 -0.46
N VAL A 638 -25.82 -4.99 -1.41
CA VAL A 638 -24.75 -4.00 -1.19
C VAL A 638 -25.18 -2.97 -0.16
N LEU A 639 -26.38 -2.42 -0.29
CA LEU A 639 -26.97 -1.45 0.66
C LEU A 639 -27.12 -2.05 2.07
N ALA A 640 -27.51 -3.32 2.17
CA ALA A 640 -27.60 -4.03 3.45
C ALA A 640 -26.23 -4.14 4.13
N VAL A 641 -25.17 -4.48 3.36
CA VAL A 641 -23.79 -4.50 3.89
C VAL A 641 -23.34 -3.09 4.30
N MET A 642 -23.64 -2.04 3.50
CA MET A 642 -23.30 -0.67 3.85
C MET A 642 -23.99 -0.23 5.16
N LYS A 643 -25.25 -0.60 5.35
CA LYS A 643 -25.97 -0.32 6.61
C LYS A 643 -25.35 -1.05 7.79
N HIS A 644 -24.90 -2.28 7.60
CA HIS A 644 -24.16 -3.04 8.61
C HIS A 644 -22.81 -2.37 8.95
N ILE A 645 -22.06 -1.90 7.94
CA ILE A 645 -20.83 -1.14 8.13
C ILE A 645 -21.11 0.10 8.98
N TYR A 646 -22.12 0.90 8.64
CA TYR A 646 -22.47 2.09 9.39
C TYR A 646 -22.71 1.83 10.88
N ASN A 647 -23.33 0.70 11.21
CA ASN A 647 -23.70 0.38 12.60
C ASN A 647 -22.59 -0.29 13.41
N ASN A 648 -21.66 -1.00 12.77
CA ASN A 648 -20.82 -1.99 13.48
C ASN A 648 -19.33 -1.83 13.30
N ILE A 649 -18.85 -1.26 12.17
CA ILE A 649 -17.42 -1.24 11.86
C ILE A 649 -16.99 0.12 11.31
N MET A 650 -15.79 0.55 11.69
CA MET A 650 -15.29 1.88 11.35
C MET A 650 -15.03 2.05 9.85
N TYR A 651 -14.40 1.07 9.21
CA TYR A 651 -13.94 1.19 7.83
C TYR A 651 -13.93 -0.17 7.12
N ALA A 652 -14.61 -0.24 5.97
CA ALA A 652 -14.65 -1.46 5.17
C ALA A 652 -14.72 -1.18 3.66
N GLU A 653 -14.28 -2.16 2.87
CA GLU A 653 -14.34 -2.17 1.41
C GLU A 653 -15.08 -3.40 0.88
N LEU A 654 -15.61 -3.28 -0.33
CA LEU A 654 -16.21 -4.38 -1.08
C LEU A 654 -15.25 -4.81 -2.20
N ASN A 655 -14.85 -6.07 -2.17
CA ASN A 655 -14.00 -6.67 -3.21
C ASN A 655 -14.87 -7.23 -4.33
N THR A 656 -15.37 -6.36 -5.18
CA THR A 656 -16.07 -6.74 -6.41
C THR A 656 -15.06 -7.07 -7.52
N LYS A 657 -15.54 -7.51 -8.67
CA LYS A 657 -14.73 -7.83 -9.84
C LYS A 657 -15.02 -6.83 -10.96
N SER A 658 -13.98 -6.35 -11.62
CA SER A 658 -14.10 -5.39 -12.72
C SER A 658 -13.02 -5.66 -13.76
N ASP A 659 -13.09 -6.83 -14.41
CA ASP A 659 -12.10 -7.25 -15.39
C ASP A 659 -12.68 -7.18 -16.80
N TYR A 660 -11.77 -7.06 -17.77
CA TYR A 660 -12.15 -7.05 -19.19
C TYR A 660 -11.07 -7.75 -20.04
N CYS A 661 -11.49 -8.65 -20.92
CA CYS A 661 -10.62 -9.27 -21.90
C CYS A 661 -10.72 -8.54 -23.24
N MET A 662 -9.67 -7.89 -23.68
CA MET A 662 -9.61 -7.12 -24.93
C MET A 662 -9.51 -8.03 -26.16
N ALA A 663 -9.18 -9.33 -25.99
CA ALA A 663 -9.11 -10.27 -27.08
C ALA A 663 -10.50 -10.74 -27.56
N CYS A 664 -11.47 -10.87 -26.66
CA CYS A 664 -12.81 -11.38 -26.99
C CYS A 664 -13.98 -10.52 -26.53
N GLY A 665 -13.71 -9.38 -25.85
CA GLY A 665 -14.75 -8.50 -25.31
C GLY A 665 -15.44 -9.01 -24.04
N TYR A 666 -14.92 -10.05 -23.39
CA TYR A 666 -15.49 -10.57 -22.14
C TYR A 666 -15.37 -9.51 -21.03
N ASP A 667 -16.51 -9.14 -20.44
CA ASP A 667 -16.63 -8.27 -19.26
C ASP A 667 -17.10 -9.15 -18.10
N GLY A 668 -16.22 -9.39 -17.14
CA GLY A 668 -16.45 -10.30 -16.02
C GLY A 668 -15.17 -10.78 -15.37
N GLU A 669 -15.26 -11.71 -14.42
CA GLU A 669 -14.11 -12.19 -13.65
C GLU A 669 -13.13 -13.01 -14.49
N ILE A 670 -11.89 -12.53 -14.64
CA ILE A 670 -10.77 -13.29 -15.21
C ILE A 670 -10.21 -14.22 -14.14
N GLN A 671 -9.97 -15.48 -14.51
CA GLN A 671 -9.63 -16.58 -13.62
C GLN A 671 -8.12 -16.69 -13.40
N ILE A 672 -7.70 -17.31 -12.29
CA ILE A 672 -6.31 -17.63 -12.01
C ILE A 672 -6.14 -19.16 -12.15
N GLU A 673 -5.24 -19.57 -13.05
CA GLU A 673 -4.91 -20.97 -13.30
C GLU A 673 -3.42 -21.23 -13.07
N LYS A 674 -3.03 -22.52 -13.05
CA LYS A 674 -1.61 -22.92 -13.05
C LYS A 674 -1.16 -23.19 -14.47
N ASP A 675 -0.02 -22.63 -14.86
CA ASP A 675 0.66 -23.00 -16.11
C ASP A 675 1.37 -24.36 -16.00
N GLU A 676 2.01 -24.78 -17.08
CA GLU A 676 2.75 -26.05 -17.17
C GLU A 676 3.90 -26.16 -16.15
N ASN A 677 4.42 -25.03 -15.66
CA ASN A 677 5.47 -24.94 -14.66
C ASN A 677 4.94 -24.79 -13.23
N GLY A 678 3.61 -24.81 -13.06
CA GLY A 678 2.95 -24.61 -11.78
C GLY A 678 2.89 -23.14 -11.30
N LYS A 679 3.25 -22.18 -12.17
CA LYS A 679 3.13 -20.74 -11.91
C LYS A 679 1.67 -20.30 -12.07
N LEU A 680 1.19 -19.45 -11.16
CA LEU A 680 -0.16 -18.87 -11.26
C LEU A 680 -0.17 -17.75 -12.32
N ILE A 681 -1.12 -17.85 -13.25
CA ILE A 681 -1.32 -16.93 -14.37
C ILE A 681 -2.79 -16.55 -14.51
N TRP A 682 -3.05 -15.40 -15.10
CA TRP A 682 -4.41 -14.94 -15.41
C TRP A 682 -4.87 -15.50 -16.76
N VAL A 683 -6.10 -16.02 -16.80
CA VAL A 683 -6.67 -16.67 -17.97
C VAL A 683 -8.12 -16.21 -18.17
N CYS A 684 -8.46 -15.75 -19.37
CA CYS A 684 -9.83 -15.40 -19.71
C CYS A 684 -10.69 -16.67 -19.81
N PRO A 685 -11.78 -16.81 -19.03
CA PRO A 685 -12.61 -18.01 -19.06
C PRO A 685 -13.39 -18.18 -20.37
N ASN A 686 -13.59 -17.09 -21.14
CA ASN A 686 -14.34 -17.15 -22.40
C ASN A 686 -13.50 -17.57 -23.61
N CYS A 687 -12.26 -17.08 -23.73
CA CYS A 687 -11.43 -17.35 -24.92
C CYS A 687 -10.09 -18.00 -24.63
N GLY A 688 -9.75 -18.26 -23.36
CA GLY A 688 -8.48 -18.85 -22.96
C GLY A 688 -7.26 -17.93 -23.14
N ASN A 689 -7.46 -16.61 -23.38
CA ASN A 689 -6.37 -15.67 -23.51
C ASN A 689 -5.54 -15.62 -22.21
N LYS A 690 -4.20 -15.70 -22.34
CA LYS A 690 -3.21 -15.67 -21.25
C LYS A 690 -2.29 -14.45 -21.33
N ASN A 691 -2.44 -13.63 -22.37
CA ASN A 691 -1.64 -12.43 -22.54
C ASN A 691 -2.21 -11.29 -21.67
N GLN A 692 -1.49 -10.91 -20.63
CA GLN A 692 -1.90 -9.85 -19.70
C GLN A 692 -2.02 -8.47 -20.38
N ASP A 693 -1.26 -8.19 -21.45
CA ASP A 693 -1.38 -6.95 -22.22
C ASP A 693 -2.73 -6.83 -22.96
N MET A 694 -3.43 -7.95 -23.10
CA MET A 694 -4.75 -8.04 -23.70
C MET A 694 -5.87 -8.25 -22.66
N MET A 695 -5.59 -7.94 -21.41
CA MET A 695 -6.54 -7.98 -20.28
C MET A 695 -6.43 -6.75 -19.43
N SER A 696 -7.54 -6.33 -18.84
CA SER A 696 -7.59 -5.40 -17.72
C SER A 696 -8.10 -6.16 -16.51
N VAL A 697 -7.23 -6.40 -15.54
CA VAL A 697 -7.58 -7.11 -14.30
C VAL A 697 -7.43 -6.15 -13.14
N ALA A 698 -8.52 -5.88 -12.43
CA ALA A 698 -8.51 -5.02 -11.26
C ALA A 698 -8.87 -5.83 -10.01
N ARG A 699 -8.01 -5.81 -9.01
CA ARG A 699 -8.22 -6.50 -7.72
C ARG A 699 -7.89 -5.59 -6.55
N ARG A 700 -8.70 -5.72 -5.51
CA ARG A 700 -8.43 -5.05 -4.24
C ARG A 700 -7.34 -5.80 -3.48
N THR A 701 -6.39 -5.03 -2.95
CA THR A 701 -5.26 -5.53 -2.16
C THR A 701 -5.16 -4.79 -0.83
N CYS A 702 -6.21 -4.93 -0.02
CA CYS A 702 -6.26 -4.34 1.32
C CYS A 702 -6.11 -2.80 1.33
N GLY A 703 -7.03 -2.14 0.64
CA GLY A 703 -7.15 -0.68 0.70
C GLY A 703 -6.77 0.07 -0.58
N TYR A 704 -6.22 -0.60 -1.61
CA TYR A 704 -6.00 0.00 -2.94
C TYR A 704 -6.29 -1.02 -4.05
N ILE A 705 -6.28 -0.57 -5.30
CA ILE A 705 -6.51 -1.40 -6.47
C ILE A 705 -5.19 -1.66 -7.18
N GLY A 706 -4.83 -2.93 -7.35
CA GLY A 706 -3.75 -3.36 -8.22
C GLY A 706 -4.28 -3.75 -9.60
N THR A 707 -3.53 -3.46 -10.66
CA THR A 707 -4.02 -3.61 -12.04
C THR A 707 -3.10 -4.35 -13.01
N GLN A 708 -1.81 -4.50 -12.75
CA GLN A 708 -0.88 -5.02 -13.76
C GLN A 708 0.08 -6.11 -13.28
N PHE A 709 0.84 -5.86 -12.22
CA PHE A 709 1.93 -6.75 -11.80
C PHE A 709 1.61 -7.41 -10.46
N TRP A 710 1.67 -8.75 -10.43
CA TRP A 710 1.26 -9.55 -9.28
C TRP A 710 2.33 -10.56 -8.89
N ASN A 711 2.82 -10.53 -7.64
CA ASN A 711 3.67 -11.59 -7.14
C ASN A 711 2.87 -12.88 -6.90
N GLN A 712 3.57 -14.03 -6.89
CA GLN A 712 2.93 -15.34 -6.77
C GLN A 712 2.21 -15.54 -5.43
N GLY A 713 2.69 -14.93 -4.35
CA GLY A 713 2.03 -14.98 -3.05
C GLY A 713 0.70 -14.25 -3.06
N ARG A 714 0.68 -13.03 -3.61
CA ARG A 714 -0.56 -12.25 -3.76
C ARG A 714 -1.55 -12.93 -4.72
N THR A 715 -1.05 -13.47 -5.83
CA THR A 715 -1.89 -14.20 -6.80
C THR A 715 -2.52 -15.44 -6.15
N GLN A 716 -1.76 -16.17 -5.31
CA GLN A 716 -2.29 -17.30 -4.55
C GLN A 716 -3.34 -16.85 -3.54
N GLU A 717 -3.08 -15.81 -2.79
CA GLU A 717 -4.03 -15.27 -1.81
C GLU A 717 -5.36 -14.86 -2.47
N ILE A 718 -5.31 -14.14 -3.60
CA ILE A 718 -6.51 -13.74 -4.37
C ILE A 718 -7.28 -14.97 -4.88
N LYS A 719 -6.55 -15.98 -5.38
CA LYS A 719 -7.18 -17.22 -5.87
C LYS A 719 -7.90 -18.00 -4.77
N GLU A 720 -7.38 -17.97 -3.55
CA GLU A 720 -7.90 -18.74 -2.41
C GLU A 720 -9.01 -18.02 -1.65
N ARG A 721 -9.33 -16.76 -1.99
CA ARG A 721 -10.40 -16.01 -1.33
C ARG A 721 -11.76 -16.67 -1.52
N VAL A 722 -12.45 -16.93 -0.41
CA VAL A 722 -13.85 -17.37 -0.42
C VAL A 722 -14.80 -16.17 -0.46
N LEU A 723 -15.98 -16.38 -1.07
CA LEU A 723 -17.03 -15.36 -1.10
C LEU A 723 -17.72 -15.28 0.27
N HIS A 724 -18.13 -14.07 0.62
CA HIS A 724 -18.83 -13.78 1.89
C HIS A 724 -20.32 -13.46 1.71
N LEU A 725 -20.78 -13.31 0.45
CA LEU A 725 -22.18 -13.12 0.08
C LEU A 725 -22.61 -14.18 -0.93
#